data_8ffc830af87437423b5d5dc8b4e6d9cf
#
_entry.id   8ffc830af87437423b5d5dc8b4e6d9cf
#
_cell.length_a   1.000
_cell.length_b   1.000
_cell.length_c   1.000
_cell.angle_alpha   90.00
_cell.angle_beta   90.00
_cell.angle_gamma   90.00
#
_symmetry.space_group_name_H-M   'P 1'
#
loop_
_entity.id
_entity.type
_entity.pdbx_description
1 polymer ?
#
loop_
_entity_poly.entity_id
_entity_poly.type
_entity_poly.pdbx_seq_one_letter_code
_entity_poly.pdbx_strand_id
1 'polypeptide(L)'
;MGIDVIRINSVLLAALNRIEVNKIASVYGTKGGMAKINKMEREGLALYRREKEAPGNPLHSGLQLPKGEHSYQEPSAREQPDRSDPHPSPEPTIRSADDVRKSQARYSREGSALEQTIRRKMGLEPEHGWGEKAHDFYRDWKAQRPSARRAWLRDLGRRLNTATFDGLAPIKYAEASQGHVEAARSAYIAARLAAGANTVMAATLEHGLPVYNPQSGVIERKAGSGKSDALLGILDALGKHREDFFIWIAGHRSERLMQEGREKLFSADEIRHMKARDRGKETLFAQQKVKYDALVKSLLDLQQATGLIDPGRRAVWEDAWYLPYFRQTEDGGVLGPWSTRGIANQRSTVRRLKGGEQAINDPVENLVNYVARAIDAAMKNEAMRRMVVNLADSGVIAVIEKPNRIDYQRLGKRQGVAKVYLEGEEQLVEVSDPALFRAITMMDMERSNALFMRAARQAKRILTIGTTSMPDFIIRNFMRDSLHSWAINPDGVRAVTSAWAGLKKAYRQDDTLIEMMFAGATFGGGYANAYDPASTAQSLRAILRRKGYSDSQVHRFESTILRDGQDALRRLGGVWSRYRHLSEAAENANRVATYQAALKAGKGRALAAYEARDLMDFSMQGAAKGMIVLTDILPFFNARMQGLGKLARAVKANPQAVLKRGGLIVAASVALLAANWDDDRYEELPDWDKDIYWHFFIGDQHFRLPKPFEIGLMFATLPERMIRAIGGKESGKKFAKLVARNFMEQLAFNPIPQIALPLAENLVNYDFFSGNPIEGMADANLLSGARYDQRTSLLARQAGEQFGWSPKKIDHLITGYTGTLGAYVLGAMDIVLRGMGEYGERPALRVDELPVIKSFLRGSAAPKSTQYSEDFYRMMQQANQVYGTVQRWKGEHRLQESRALQREQRYILASRPRLNRTQQQVRQLNSQIQMVQLHTGLSAEEKRHRIDRLLARRNRIVQQAVIRMHGGGSRGG
;
A
#
# COMPACT_ATOMS: atom_id res chain seq x y z
N MET A 1 24.32 -11.47 -9.37
CA MET A 1 23.06 -10.70 -9.56
C MET A 1 22.25 -11.11 -10.79
N GLY A 2 22.86 -11.55 -11.90
CA GLY A 2 22.11 -11.99 -13.08
C GLY A 2 21.32 -13.30 -12.91
N ILE A 3 21.74 -14.19 -12.03
CA ILE A 3 21.17 -15.54 -11.89
C ILE A 3 19.84 -15.56 -11.13
N ASP A 4 19.66 -14.68 -10.14
CA ASP A 4 18.41 -14.63 -9.37
C ASP A 4 17.27 -13.92 -10.10
N VAL A 5 17.57 -12.94 -10.94
CA VAL A 5 16.58 -12.28 -11.80
C VAL A 5 16.07 -13.24 -12.87
N ILE A 6 16.93 -14.11 -13.42
CA ILE A 6 16.54 -15.14 -14.39
C ILE A 6 15.67 -16.21 -13.72
N ARG A 7 15.95 -16.60 -12.47
CA ARG A 7 15.13 -17.54 -11.71
C ARG A 7 13.74 -16.98 -11.39
N ILE A 8 13.63 -15.71 -11.04
CA ILE A 8 12.34 -15.05 -10.81
C ILE A 8 11.55 -14.96 -12.12
N ASN A 9 12.20 -14.65 -13.23
CA ASN A 9 11.54 -14.58 -14.53
C ASN A 9 11.03 -15.93 -15.02
N SER A 10 11.77 -17.03 -14.83
CA SER A 10 11.32 -18.36 -15.29
C SER A 10 10.13 -18.89 -14.48
N VAL A 11 10.09 -18.64 -13.17
CA VAL A 11 8.95 -19.02 -12.31
C VAL A 11 7.74 -18.13 -12.58
N LEU A 12 7.96 -16.84 -12.84
CA LEU A 12 6.89 -15.90 -13.19
C LEU A 12 6.30 -16.20 -14.58
N LEU A 13 7.15 -16.53 -15.55
CA LEU A 13 6.74 -16.93 -16.91
C LEU A 13 5.91 -18.23 -16.88
N ALA A 14 6.30 -19.20 -16.07
CA ALA A 14 5.55 -20.44 -15.87
C ALA A 14 4.19 -20.19 -15.17
N ALA A 15 4.12 -19.26 -14.21
CA ALA A 15 2.88 -18.87 -13.53
C ALA A 15 1.95 -18.07 -14.46
N LEU A 16 2.48 -17.15 -15.26
CA LEU A 16 1.72 -16.37 -16.23
C LEU A 16 1.19 -17.23 -17.37
N ASN A 17 2.00 -18.15 -17.91
CA ASN A 17 1.54 -19.13 -18.89
C ASN A 17 0.40 -20.00 -18.34
N ARG A 18 0.42 -20.37 -17.07
CA ARG A 18 -0.68 -21.11 -16.42
C ARG A 18 -1.97 -20.29 -16.30
N ILE A 19 -1.87 -18.98 -16.05
CA ILE A 19 -3.03 -18.07 -15.95
C ILE A 19 -3.63 -17.80 -17.33
N GLU A 20 -2.81 -17.58 -18.35
CA GLU A 20 -3.27 -17.40 -19.72
C GLU A 20 -3.90 -18.67 -20.30
N VAL A 21 -3.29 -19.82 -20.03
CA VAL A 21 -3.78 -21.14 -20.43
C VAL A 21 -5.16 -21.43 -19.82
N ASN A 22 -5.37 -21.11 -18.55
CA ASN A 22 -6.68 -21.29 -17.91
C ASN A 22 -7.74 -20.29 -18.43
N LYS A 23 -7.37 -19.07 -18.78
CA LYS A 23 -8.26 -18.12 -19.45
C LYS A 23 -8.62 -18.53 -20.87
N ILE A 24 -7.66 -19.02 -21.63
CA ILE A 24 -7.85 -19.52 -22.99
C ILE A 24 -8.70 -20.80 -22.96
N ALA A 25 -8.49 -21.70 -22.02
CA ALA A 25 -9.30 -22.91 -21.84
C ALA A 25 -10.77 -22.60 -21.46
N SER A 26 -11.03 -21.56 -20.69
CA SER A 26 -12.39 -21.12 -20.33
C SER A 26 -13.14 -20.45 -21.50
N VAL A 27 -12.40 -19.87 -22.46
CA VAL A 27 -12.98 -19.17 -23.62
C VAL A 27 -13.19 -20.12 -24.83
N TYR A 28 -12.37 -21.18 -24.95
CA TYR A 28 -12.35 -22.05 -26.10
C TYR A 28 -12.71 -23.52 -25.82
N GLY A 29 -13.48 -23.83 -24.82
CA GLY A 29 -14.03 -25.13 -24.38
C GLY A 29 -14.04 -26.34 -25.33
N THR A 30 -12.94 -26.63 -26.06
CA THR A 30 -12.83 -27.79 -26.98
C THR A 30 -11.68 -28.69 -26.59
N LYS A 31 -11.92 -30.02 -26.68
CA LYS A 31 -10.91 -31.09 -26.46
C LYS A 31 -9.57 -30.88 -27.22
N GLY A 32 -9.57 -30.11 -28.32
CA GLY A 32 -8.38 -29.77 -29.09
C GLY A 32 -7.45 -28.73 -28.42
N GLY A 33 -7.99 -27.86 -27.61
CA GLY A 33 -7.22 -26.85 -26.83
C GLY A 33 -6.33 -27.50 -25.76
N MET A 34 -6.87 -28.48 -25.02
CA MET A 34 -6.14 -29.18 -23.96
C MET A 34 -5.00 -30.06 -24.52
N ALA A 35 -5.17 -30.67 -25.69
CA ALA A 35 -4.11 -31.47 -26.35
C ALA A 35 -2.92 -30.59 -26.78
N LYS A 36 -3.20 -29.36 -27.23
CA LYS A 36 -2.16 -28.38 -27.60
C LYS A 36 -1.40 -27.84 -26.40
N ILE A 37 -2.11 -27.64 -25.30
CA ILE A 37 -1.55 -27.21 -23.99
C ILE A 37 -0.63 -28.29 -23.43
N ASN A 38 -1.09 -29.54 -23.37
CA ASN A 38 -0.29 -30.68 -22.91
C ASN A 38 0.95 -30.96 -23.80
N LYS A 39 0.87 -30.62 -25.09
CA LYS A 39 2.03 -30.68 -25.99
C LYS A 39 3.07 -29.61 -25.68
N MET A 40 2.62 -28.34 -25.47
CA MET A 40 3.51 -27.23 -25.11
C MET A 40 4.15 -27.41 -23.71
N GLU A 41 3.45 -28.02 -22.78
CA GLU A 41 3.98 -28.34 -21.45
C GLU A 41 5.07 -29.42 -21.52
N ARG A 42 4.87 -30.45 -22.38
CA ARG A 42 5.90 -31.48 -22.63
C ARG A 42 7.13 -30.95 -23.37
N GLU A 43 6.92 -30.04 -24.33
CA GLU A 43 8.01 -29.37 -25.04
C GLU A 43 8.80 -28.41 -24.14
N GLY A 44 8.12 -27.67 -23.24
CA GLY A 44 8.75 -26.83 -22.24
C GLY A 44 9.55 -27.61 -21.19
N LEU A 45 9.03 -28.77 -20.74
CA LEU A 45 9.72 -29.67 -19.83
C LEU A 45 10.91 -30.37 -20.51
N ALA A 46 10.82 -30.65 -21.79
CA ALA A 46 11.92 -31.25 -22.57
C ALA A 46 13.04 -30.22 -22.78
N LEU A 47 12.74 -28.96 -23.05
CA LEU A 47 13.71 -27.86 -23.10
C LEU A 47 14.42 -27.67 -21.77
N TYR A 48 13.64 -27.63 -20.66
CA TYR A 48 14.18 -27.52 -19.30
C TYR A 48 15.13 -28.67 -18.93
N ARG A 49 14.82 -29.92 -19.36
CA ARG A 49 15.71 -31.07 -19.15
C ARG A 49 16.97 -30.95 -19.97
N ARG A 50 16.89 -30.51 -21.24
CA ARG A 50 18.05 -30.30 -22.12
C ARG A 50 19.00 -29.22 -21.60
N GLU A 51 18.48 -28.12 -21.06
CA GLU A 51 19.29 -27.08 -20.44
C GLU A 51 19.96 -27.55 -19.13
N LYS A 52 19.29 -28.43 -18.39
CA LYS A 52 19.83 -28.98 -17.14
C LYS A 52 20.95 -30.00 -17.37
N GLU A 53 20.96 -30.68 -18.52
CA GLU A 53 21.92 -31.72 -18.87
C GLU A 53 23.10 -31.21 -19.74
N ALA A 54 23.14 -29.93 -20.09
CA ALA A 54 24.21 -29.34 -20.87
C ALA A 54 25.54 -29.28 -20.09
N PRO A 55 26.67 -29.73 -20.65
CA PRO A 55 27.96 -29.64 -19.98
C PRO A 55 28.38 -28.19 -19.80
N GLY A 56 28.58 -27.75 -18.56
CA GLY A 56 28.98 -26.38 -18.20
C GLY A 56 27.99 -25.62 -17.33
N ASN A 57 26.92 -26.26 -16.90
CA ASN A 57 25.93 -25.61 -16.02
C ASN A 57 26.35 -25.77 -14.53
N PRO A 58 26.52 -24.70 -13.75
CA PRO A 58 26.98 -24.74 -12.35
C PRO A 58 26.00 -25.38 -11.34
N LEU A 59 24.92 -26.00 -11.80
CA LEU A 59 23.90 -26.66 -10.95
C LEU A 59 24.19 -28.13 -10.62
N HIS A 60 25.38 -28.64 -10.99
CA HIS A 60 25.73 -30.06 -10.76
C HIS A 60 26.31 -30.35 -9.35
N SER A 61 26.41 -29.38 -8.45
CA SER A 61 26.92 -29.61 -7.10
C SER A 61 25.84 -29.34 -6.04
N GLY A 62 25.24 -30.43 -5.58
CA GLY A 62 24.82 -30.62 -4.22
C GLY A 62 23.52 -30.01 -3.74
N LEU A 63 22.39 -30.70 -3.95
CA LEU A 63 21.27 -30.71 -3.02
C LEU A 63 20.59 -32.08 -3.07
N GLN A 64 20.91 -32.93 -2.11
CA GLN A 64 20.15 -34.14 -1.85
C GLN A 64 18.83 -33.75 -1.16
N LEU A 65 17.72 -34.04 -1.83
CA LEU A 65 16.39 -34.01 -1.24
C LEU A 65 16.11 -35.36 -0.57
N PRO A 66 15.47 -35.43 0.60
CA PRO A 66 15.12 -36.68 1.24
C PRO A 66 14.04 -37.41 0.42
N LYS A 67 14.29 -38.71 0.16
CA LYS A 67 13.32 -39.63 -0.42
C LYS A 67 12.22 -39.92 0.60
N GLY A 68 11.01 -39.46 0.32
CA GLY A 68 9.81 -39.96 0.94
C GLY A 68 9.09 -40.86 -0.02
N GLU A 69 9.10 -42.15 0.24
CA GLU A 69 8.32 -43.17 -0.45
C GLU A 69 6.84 -43.01 -0.10
N HIS A 70 6.01 -42.67 -1.07
CA HIS A 70 4.61 -43.04 -1.06
C HIS A 70 4.25 -43.56 -2.43
N SER A 71 4.17 -44.91 -2.47
CA SER A 71 3.65 -45.69 -3.57
C SER A 71 2.14 -45.45 -3.73
N TYR A 72 1.73 -44.89 -4.87
CA TYR A 72 0.36 -44.99 -5.34
C TYR A 72 0.26 -46.19 -6.29
N GLN A 73 -0.50 -47.18 -5.86
CA GLN A 73 -0.93 -48.30 -6.69
C GLN A 73 -2.03 -47.84 -7.64
N GLU A 74 -1.83 -48.06 -8.94
CA GLU A 74 -2.88 -47.97 -9.95
C GLU A 74 -3.90 -49.10 -9.75
N PRO A 75 -5.21 -48.85 -9.87
CA PRO A 75 -6.19 -49.93 -9.90
C PRO A 75 -6.20 -50.59 -11.29
N SER A 76 -6.07 -51.91 -11.28
CA SER A 76 -6.11 -52.82 -12.41
C SER A 76 -7.38 -52.71 -13.26
N ALA A 77 -7.17 -52.80 -14.57
CA ALA A 77 -8.18 -52.91 -15.60
C ALA A 77 -9.21 -54.03 -15.29
N ARG A 78 -10.50 -53.70 -15.30
CA ARG A 78 -11.58 -54.65 -15.40
C ARG A 78 -12.08 -54.77 -16.83
N GLU A 79 -12.23 -56.00 -17.20
CA GLU A 79 -12.64 -56.55 -18.49
C GLU A 79 -13.89 -55.87 -19.08
N GLN A 80 -13.83 -55.62 -20.39
CA GLN A 80 -14.97 -55.35 -21.25
C GLN A 80 -15.68 -56.63 -21.62
N PRO A 81 -17.00 -56.72 -21.63
CA PRO A 81 -17.71 -57.80 -22.31
C PRO A 81 -17.90 -57.46 -23.77
N ASP A 82 -17.57 -58.49 -24.53
CA ASP A 82 -17.78 -58.68 -25.97
C ASP A 82 -19.27 -58.51 -26.36
N ARG A 83 -19.55 -57.67 -27.35
CA ARG A 83 -20.83 -57.69 -28.11
C ARG A 83 -20.56 -57.39 -29.58
N SER A 84 -20.45 -58.41 -30.32
CA SER A 84 -20.73 -58.50 -31.72
C SER A 84 -22.23 -58.25 -32.00
N ASP A 85 -22.54 -57.30 -32.87
CA ASP A 85 -23.42 -57.43 -34.05
C ASP A 85 -23.65 -56.07 -34.77
N PRO A 86 -23.72 -56.08 -36.07
CA PRO A 86 -23.76 -54.87 -36.88
C PRO A 86 -25.18 -54.54 -37.31
N HIS A 87 -25.62 -53.30 -37.00
CA HIS A 87 -26.78 -52.71 -37.75
C HIS A 87 -26.31 -51.45 -38.45
N PRO A 88 -26.75 -51.25 -39.73
CA PRO A 88 -26.33 -50.17 -40.56
C PRO A 88 -26.88 -48.83 -40.14
N SER A 89 -26.00 -47.84 -40.05
CA SER A 89 -26.32 -46.45 -39.75
C SER A 89 -27.06 -45.78 -40.92
N PRO A 90 -28.12 -45.03 -40.73
CA PRO A 90 -28.68 -44.19 -41.80
C PRO A 90 -27.83 -42.95 -42.02
N GLU A 91 -27.61 -42.57 -43.28
CA GLU A 91 -26.92 -41.36 -43.71
C GLU A 91 -27.50 -40.07 -43.08
N PRO A 92 -26.67 -39.11 -42.76
CA PRO A 92 -27.12 -37.85 -42.12
C PRO A 92 -27.79 -36.95 -43.17
N THR A 93 -29.11 -36.83 -43.10
CA THR A 93 -29.85 -35.79 -43.78
C THR A 93 -29.41 -34.44 -43.25
N ILE A 94 -29.01 -33.50 -44.12
CA ILE A 94 -28.66 -32.10 -43.83
C ILE A 94 -29.89 -31.41 -43.29
N ARG A 95 -29.92 -31.17 -41.97
CA ARG A 95 -30.95 -30.37 -41.30
C ARG A 95 -30.69 -28.90 -41.53
N SER A 96 -31.77 -28.16 -41.76
CA SER A 96 -31.71 -26.71 -41.94
C SER A 96 -31.18 -25.99 -40.67
N ALA A 97 -30.59 -24.80 -40.81
CA ALA A 97 -30.11 -24.00 -39.70
C ALA A 97 -31.18 -23.72 -38.63
N ASP A 98 -32.44 -23.72 -39.00
CA ASP A 98 -33.59 -23.57 -38.07
C ASP A 98 -33.84 -24.83 -37.24
N ASP A 99 -33.61 -26.02 -37.78
CA ASP A 99 -33.75 -27.29 -37.05
C ASP A 99 -32.61 -27.45 -36.03
N VAL A 100 -31.43 -26.98 -36.37
CA VAL A 100 -30.28 -26.93 -35.42
C VAL A 100 -30.59 -25.95 -34.27
N ARG A 101 -31.14 -24.78 -34.55
CA ARG A 101 -31.54 -23.82 -33.49
C ARG A 101 -32.67 -24.35 -32.61
N LYS A 102 -33.67 -25.03 -33.21
CA LYS A 102 -34.76 -25.65 -32.45
C LYS A 102 -34.26 -26.82 -31.59
N SER A 103 -33.32 -27.62 -32.09
CA SER A 103 -32.73 -28.71 -31.33
C SER A 103 -31.83 -28.18 -30.18
N GLN A 104 -31.01 -27.13 -30.39
CA GLN A 104 -30.25 -26.48 -29.34
C GLN A 104 -31.14 -25.84 -28.27
N ALA A 105 -32.22 -25.17 -28.65
CA ALA A 105 -33.21 -24.60 -27.73
C ALA A 105 -33.96 -25.69 -26.94
N ARG A 106 -34.20 -26.86 -27.53
CA ARG A 106 -34.80 -28.02 -26.86
C ARG A 106 -33.85 -28.68 -25.90
N TYR A 107 -32.58 -28.89 -26.29
CA TYR A 107 -31.52 -29.42 -25.40
C TYR A 107 -31.26 -28.50 -24.22
N SER A 108 -31.27 -27.19 -24.39
CA SER A 108 -31.07 -26.24 -23.27
C SER A 108 -32.27 -26.23 -22.32
N ARG A 109 -33.51 -26.41 -22.81
CA ARG A 109 -34.71 -26.53 -21.96
C ARG A 109 -34.78 -27.86 -21.22
N GLU A 110 -34.47 -28.96 -21.90
CA GLU A 110 -34.41 -30.30 -21.28
C GLU A 110 -33.30 -30.43 -20.27
N GLY A 111 -32.12 -29.83 -20.53
CA GLY A 111 -30.99 -29.74 -19.60
C GLY A 111 -31.37 -28.95 -18.35
N SER A 112 -32.02 -27.84 -18.48
CA SER A 112 -32.47 -27.03 -17.33
C SER A 112 -33.58 -27.72 -16.52
N ALA A 113 -34.49 -28.46 -17.17
CA ALA A 113 -35.52 -29.21 -16.47
C ALA A 113 -34.97 -30.44 -15.74
N LEU A 114 -33.98 -31.10 -16.29
CA LEU A 114 -33.26 -32.19 -15.65
C LEU A 114 -32.44 -31.71 -14.45
N GLU A 115 -31.76 -30.59 -14.60
CA GLU A 115 -31.01 -29.96 -13.52
C GLU A 115 -31.91 -29.51 -12.36
N GLN A 116 -33.05 -28.89 -12.64
CA GLN A 116 -34.06 -28.56 -11.63
C GLN A 116 -34.63 -29.82 -10.94
N THR A 117 -34.78 -30.89 -11.67
CA THR A 117 -35.26 -32.17 -11.13
C THR A 117 -34.19 -32.80 -10.22
N ILE A 118 -32.94 -32.73 -10.59
CA ILE A 118 -31.79 -33.19 -9.78
C ILE A 118 -31.69 -32.35 -8.52
N ARG A 119 -31.75 -31.03 -8.61
CA ARG A 119 -31.70 -30.12 -7.45
C ARG A 119 -32.84 -30.39 -6.46
N ARG A 120 -34.09 -30.59 -6.98
CA ARG A 120 -35.25 -30.93 -6.15
C ARG A 120 -35.05 -32.26 -5.43
N LYS A 121 -34.55 -33.28 -6.13
CA LYS A 121 -34.27 -34.62 -5.54
C LYS A 121 -33.13 -34.60 -4.50
N MET A 122 -32.20 -33.66 -4.66
CA MET A 122 -31.07 -33.46 -3.73
C MET A 122 -31.43 -32.51 -2.57
N GLY A 123 -32.67 -31.98 -2.50
CA GLY A 123 -33.11 -31.05 -1.48
C GLY A 123 -32.44 -29.64 -1.60
N LEU A 124 -31.90 -29.31 -2.76
CA LEU A 124 -31.36 -27.99 -3.08
C LEU A 124 -32.49 -27.07 -3.54
N GLU A 125 -32.69 -25.94 -2.85
CA GLU A 125 -33.67 -24.94 -3.28
C GLU A 125 -33.34 -24.41 -4.69
N PRO A 126 -34.38 -24.09 -5.51
CA PRO A 126 -34.14 -23.52 -6.82
C PRO A 126 -33.41 -22.20 -6.68
N GLU A 127 -32.32 -21.99 -7.44
CA GLU A 127 -31.65 -20.68 -7.52
C GLU A 127 -32.58 -19.66 -8.16
N HIS A 128 -33.21 -18.83 -7.34
CA HIS A 128 -33.87 -17.64 -7.84
C HIS A 128 -32.81 -16.71 -8.45
N GLY A 129 -33.12 -16.18 -9.64
CA GLY A 129 -32.25 -15.21 -10.30
C GLY A 129 -31.99 -14.01 -9.39
N TRP A 130 -30.85 -13.35 -9.54
CA TRP A 130 -30.48 -12.15 -8.76
C TRP A 130 -31.58 -11.10 -8.75
N GLY A 131 -32.32 -10.95 -9.85
CA GLY A 131 -33.46 -10.04 -9.96
C GLY A 131 -34.64 -10.41 -9.07
N GLU A 132 -35.02 -11.69 -9.00
CA GLU A 132 -36.11 -12.18 -8.15
C GLU A 132 -35.73 -12.08 -6.66
N LYS A 133 -34.52 -12.50 -6.30
CA LYS A 133 -33.99 -12.33 -4.94
C LYS A 133 -33.97 -10.86 -4.52
N ALA A 134 -33.60 -9.96 -5.40
CA ALA A 134 -33.61 -8.52 -5.14
C ALA A 134 -35.03 -7.97 -5.02
N HIS A 135 -35.97 -8.44 -5.83
CA HIS A 135 -37.38 -8.03 -5.79
C HIS A 135 -38.08 -8.53 -4.52
N ASP A 136 -37.88 -9.80 -4.14
CA ASP A 136 -38.43 -10.38 -2.91
C ASP A 136 -37.83 -9.69 -1.68
N PHE A 137 -36.51 -9.48 -1.65
CA PHE A 137 -35.84 -8.68 -0.64
C PHE A 137 -36.44 -7.26 -0.50
N TYR A 138 -36.66 -6.57 -1.61
CA TYR A 138 -37.23 -5.22 -1.61
C TYR A 138 -38.67 -5.22 -1.10
N ARG A 139 -39.49 -6.18 -1.51
CA ARG A 139 -40.87 -6.34 -1.06
C ARG A 139 -40.94 -6.60 0.45
N ASP A 140 -40.12 -7.55 0.95
CA ASP A 140 -40.07 -7.91 2.37
C ASP A 140 -39.50 -6.76 3.21
N TRP A 141 -38.50 -6.06 2.69
CA TRP A 141 -37.96 -4.86 3.31
C TRP A 141 -38.98 -3.74 3.38
N LYS A 142 -39.79 -3.55 2.33
CA LYS A 142 -40.85 -2.53 2.30
C LYS A 142 -42.00 -2.88 3.25
N ALA A 143 -42.27 -4.13 3.48
CA ALA A 143 -43.30 -4.60 4.42
C ALA A 143 -42.90 -4.39 5.90
N GLN A 144 -41.61 -4.26 6.23
CA GLN A 144 -41.15 -4.06 7.61
C GLN A 144 -41.57 -2.67 8.15
N ARG A 145 -41.76 -2.59 9.49
CA ARG A 145 -42.02 -1.32 10.19
C ARG A 145 -40.83 -0.34 9.99
N PRO A 146 -41.07 0.99 9.90
CA PRO A 146 -40.00 1.99 9.72
C PRO A 146 -38.88 1.89 10.77
N SER A 147 -39.19 1.50 12.00
CA SER A 147 -38.21 1.27 13.07
C SER A 147 -37.29 0.09 12.79
N ALA A 148 -37.86 -1.03 12.32
CA ALA A 148 -37.12 -2.24 11.94
C ALA A 148 -36.21 -1.97 10.72
N ARG A 149 -36.70 -1.24 9.72
CA ARG A 149 -35.89 -0.79 8.57
C ARG A 149 -34.71 0.08 8.99
N ARG A 150 -34.93 1.03 9.92
CA ARG A 150 -33.85 1.86 10.44
C ARG A 150 -32.85 1.06 11.26
N ALA A 151 -33.30 0.07 12.03
CA ALA A 151 -32.42 -0.85 12.79
C ALA A 151 -31.57 -1.69 11.82
N TRP A 152 -32.19 -2.27 10.79
CA TRP A 152 -31.50 -3.06 9.77
C TRP A 152 -30.46 -2.22 9.00
N LEU A 153 -30.80 -1.01 8.57
CA LEU A 153 -29.86 -0.10 7.90
C LEU A 153 -28.68 0.26 8.81
N ARG A 154 -28.93 0.47 10.11
CA ARG A 154 -27.84 0.72 11.07
C ARG A 154 -26.93 -0.49 11.22
N ASP A 155 -27.51 -1.69 11.32
CA ASP A 155 -26.73 -2.94 11.42
C ASP A 155 -25.93 -3.20 10.14
N LEU A 156 -26.55 -3.07 8.99
CA LEU A 156 -25.84 -3.14 7.70
C LEU A 156 -24.70 -2.13 7.62
N GLY A 157 -24.94 -0.87 8.02
CA GLY A 157 -23.91 0.16 8.08
C GLY A 157 -22.76 -0.20 9.02
N ARG A 158 -23.05 -0.78 10.20
CA ARG A 158 -22.03 -1.27 11.13
C ARG A 158 -21.20 -2.41 10.52
N ARG A 159 -21.86 -3.39 9.91
CA ARG A 159 -21.19 -4.52 9.23
C ARG A 159 -20.31 -4.05 8.08
N LEU A 160 -20.82 -3.16 7.23
CA LEU A 160 -20.05 -2.57 6.13
C LEU A 160 -18.86 -1.78 6.64
N ASN A 161 -19.04 -0.95 7.68
CA ASN A 161 -17.93 -0.21 8.28
C ASN A 161 -16.85 -1.15 8.82
N THR A 162 -17.25 -2.20 9.57
CA THR A 162 -16.30 -3.20 10.10
C THR A 162 -15.59 -3.96 8.98
N ALA A 163 -16.32 -4.36 7.95
CA ALA A 163 -15.77 -5.14 6.85
C ALA A 163 -14.82 -4.34 5.97
N THR A 164 -15.10 -3.03 5.75
CA THR A 164 -14.45 -2.23 4.71
C THR A 164 -13.46 -1.20 5.28
N PHE A 165 -13.79 -0.56 6.40
CA PHE A 165 -13.02 0.60 6.90
C PHE A 165 -12.30 0.34 8.21
N ASP A 166 -12.96 -0.27 9.21
CA ASP A 166 -12.44 -0.37 10.57
C ASP A 166 -12.76 -1.70 11.23
N GLY A 167 -11.81 -2.62 11.17
CA GLY A 167 -11.93 -3.94 11.80
C GLY A 167 -12.08 -3.91 13.34
N LEU A 168 -11.70 -2.82 14.01
CA LEU A 168 -11.85 -2.61 15.46
C LEU A 168 -13.19 -1.96 15.83
N ALA A 169 -13.99 -1.53 14.86
CA ALA A 169 -15.28 -0.88 15.11
C ALA A 169 -16.25 -1.67 16.00
N PRO A 170 -16.26 -3.03 16.03
CA PRO A 170 -17.10 -3.78 16.98
C PRO A 170 -16.84 -3.40 18.44
N ILE A 171 -15.60 -3.09 18.84
CA ILE A 171 -15.27 -2.62 20.20
C ILE A 171 -16.03 -1.31 20.49
N LYS A 172 -15.96 -0.35 19.56
CA LYS A 172 -16.68 0.91 19.66
C LYS A 172 -18.19 0.74 19.76
N TYR A 173 -18.73 -0.21 18.99
CA TYR A 173 -20.18 -0.45 18.99
C TYR A 173 -20.64 -1.14 20.27
N ALA A 174 -19.83 -2.03 20.82
CA ALA A 174 -20.10 -2.68 22.11
C ALA A 174 -20.06 -1.66 23.25
N GLU A 175 -19.04 -0.81 23.33
CA GLU A 175 -18.98 0.30 24.30
C GLU A 175 -20.18 1.23 24.18
N ALA A 176 -20.52 1.66 22.98
CA ALA A 176 -21.66 2.56 22.75
C ALA A 176 -23.02 1.95 23.11
N SER A 177 -23.14 0.62 23.19
CA SER A 177 -24.35 -0.05 23.65
C SER A 177 -24.54 0.01 25.16
N GLN A 178 -23.46 0.23 25.91
CA GLN A 178 -23.48 0.36 27.37
C GLN A 178 -23.63 1.83 27.85
N GLY A 179 -23.62 2.79 26.92
CA GLY A 179 -23.75 4.21 27.23
C GLY A 179 -22.51 5.02 26.81
N HIS A 180 -22.34 6.18 27.48
CA HIS A 180 -21.20 7.05 27.20
C HIS A 180 -19.96 6.58 27.98
N VAL A 181 -18.90 6.27 27.26
CA VAL A 181 -17.59 5.95 27.84
C VAL A 181 -16.64 7.12 27.60
N GLU A 182 -16.04 7.64 28.67
CA GLU A 182 -15.01 8.67 28.56
C GLU A 182 -13.83 8.20 27.69
N ALA A 183 -13.27 9.13 26.91
CA ALA A 183 -12.18 8.81 26.01
C ALA A 183 -10.95 8.19 26.70
N ALA A 184 -10.64 8.66 27.91
CA ALA A 184 -9.53 8.12 28.71
C ALA A 184 -9.76 6.66 29.16
N ARG A 185 -11.02 6.22 29.21
CA ARG A 185 -11.42 4.86 29.62
C ARG A 185 -11.86 3.98 28.46
N SER A 186 -11.97 4.52 27.24
CA SER A 186 -12.42 3.78 26.08
C SER A 186 -11.41 2.71 25.65
N ALA A 187 -11.86 1.46 25.54
CA ALA A 187 -11.08 0.35 25.02
C ALA A 187 -10.82 0.51 23.51
N TYR A 188 -11.80 1.06 22.76
CA TYR A 188 -11.62 1.35 21.34
C TYR A 188 -10.50 2.35 21.11
N ILE A 189 -10.48 3.47 21.84
CA ILE A 189 -9.42 4.49 21.74
C ILE A 189 -8.08 3.88 22.13
N ALA A 190 -8.02 3.14 23.24
CA ALA A 190 -6.80 2.47 23.67
C ALA A 190 -6.27 1.47 22.60
N ALA A 191 -7.16 0.67 22.00
CA ALA A 191 -6.80 -0.26 20.92
C ALA A 191 -6.26 0.48 19.67
N ARG A 192 -6.84 1.65 19.32
CA ARG A 192 -6.36 2.48 18.22
C ARG A 192 -4.99 3.10 18.50
N LEU A 193 -4.75 3.56 19.73
CA LEU A 193 -3.46 4.10 20.13
C LEU A 193 -2.39 3.00 20.29
N ALA A 194 -2.78 1.78 20.68
CA ALA A 194 -1.88 0.63 20.74
C ALA A 194 -1.25 0.27 19.37
N ALA A 195 -1.92 0.60 18.27
CA ALA A 195 -1.34 0.50 16.93
C ALA A 195 -0.14 1.46 16.73
N GLY A 196 0.05 2.43 17.63
CA GLY A 196 1.20 3.35 17.68
C GLY A 196 2.33 2.93 18.62
N ALA A 197 2.34 1.70 19.13
CA ALA A 197 3.36 1.22 20.08
C ALA A 197 4.82 1.42 19.59
N ASN A 198 5.04 1.41 18.28
CA ASN A 198 6.34 1.69 17.68
C ASN A 198 6.83 3.14 17.91
N THR A 199 5.93 4.12 17.93
CA THR A 199 6.31 5.51 18.20
C THR A 199 6.52 5.75 19.69
N VAL A 200 5.75 5.06 20.55
CA VAL A 200 6.01 5.04 22.01
C VAL A 200 7.38 4.46 22.31
N MET A 201 7.73 3.34 21.63
CA MET A 201 9.05 2.76 21.74
C MET A 201 10.14 3.75 21.31
N ALA A 202 9.99 4.36 20.13
CA ALA A 202 10.95 5.35 19.64
C ALA A 202 11.12 6.51 20.63
N ALA A 203 10.02 7.00 21.21
CA ALA A 203 10.04 8.02 22.26
C ALA A 203 10.80 7.55 23.52
N THR A 204 10.58 6.32 23.95
CA THR A 204 11.29 5.71 25.09
C THR A 204 12.77 5.53 24.82
N LEU A 205 13.14 5.20 23.59
CA LEU A 205 14.54 5.04 23.21
C LEU A 205 15.30 6.38 23.11
N GLU A 206 14.62 7.47 22.70
CA GLU A 206 15.27 8.74 22.36
C GLU A 206 14.97 9.91 23.32
N HIS A 207 13.80 9.94 23.98
CA HIS A 207 13.28 11.17 24.59
C HIS A 207 12.99 11.08 26.08
N GLY A 208 13.05 9.92 26.72
CA GLY A 208 12.86 9.77 28.16
C GLY A 208 12.18 8.47 28.57
N LEU A 209 11.68 8.44 29.80
CA LEU A 209 11.09 7.24 30.40
C LEU A 209 9.57 7.23 30.23
N PRO A 210 8.95 6.07 29.89
CA PRO A 210 7.51 5.95 29.76
C PRO A 210 6.82 5.80 31.12
N VAL A 211 5.68 6.44 31.31
CA VAL A 211 4.77 6.23 32.45
C VAL A 211 3.34 6.17 31.96
N TYR A 212 2.55 5.22 32.44
CA TYR A 212 1.13 5.19 32.19
C TYR A 212 0.40 6.11 33.16
N ASN A 213 -0.43 7.00 32.62
CA ASN A 213 -1.27 7.89 33.42
C ASN A 213 -2.74 7.46 33.30
N PRO A 214 -3.37 6.89 34.37
CA PRO A 214 -4.74 6.42 34.34
C PRO A 214 -5.78 7.54 34.12
N GLN A 215 -5.47 8.78 34.53
CA GLN A 215 -6.37 9.93 34.39
C GLN A 215 -6.46 10.40 32.94
N SER A 216 -5.31 10.48 32.25
CA SER A 216 -5.28 10.85 30.84
C SER A 216 -5.57 9.65 29.93
N GLY A 217 -5.39 8.43 30.42
CA GLY A 217 -5.60 7.18 29.69
C GLY A 217 -4.55 6.87 28.63
N VAL A 218 -3.38 7.52 28.66
CA VAL A 218 -2.28 7.33 27.71
C VAL A 218 -0.95 7.15 28.42
N ILE A 219 0.05 6.69 27.68
CA ILE A 219 1.44 6.72 28.14
C ILE A 219 1.98 8.13 27.95
N GLU A 220 2.69 8.63 28.93
CA GLU A 220 3.31 9.95 28.98
C GLU A 220 4.82 9.82 29.25
N ARG A 221 5.57 10.88 28.97
CA ARG A 221 6.95 10.99 29.42
C ARG A 221 6.97 11.23 30.93
N LYS A 222 7.71 10.44 31.68
CA LYS A 222 7.90 10.62 33.11
C LYS A 222 8.47 12.01 33.38
N ALA A 223 7.84 12.74 34.32
CA ALA A 223 8.28 14.05 34.71
C ALA A 223 9.75 14.05 35.16
N GLY A 224 10.54 15.04 34.74
CA GLY A 224 11.96 15.14 35.01
C GLY A 224 12.86 14.21 34.19
N SER A 225 12.31 13.31 33.37
CA SER A 225 13.13 12.49 32.46
C SER A 225 13.31 13.17 31.10
N GLY A 226 14.46 12.92 30.49
CA GLY A 226 14.82 13.49 29.19
C GLY A 226 15.70 12.58 28.34
N LYS A 227 16.30 13.14 27.30
CA LYS A 227 17.15 12.39 26.35
C LYS A 227 18.30 11.68 27.04
N SER A 228 18.87 12.24 28.12
CA SER A 228 19.96 11.63 28.86
C SER A 228 19.56 10.36 29.62
N ASP A 229 18.26 10.20 29.91
CA ASP A 229 17.72 9.08 30.68
C ASP A 229 17.14 8.00 29.77
N ALA A 230 16.94 8.34 28.50
CA ALA A 230 16.52 7.42 27.45
C ALA A 230 17.66 6.44 27.10
N LEU A 231 17.30 5.24 26.59
CA LEU A 231 18.29 4.21 26.29
C LEU A 231 19.43 4.72 25.41
N LEU A 232 19.12 5.44 24.32
CA LEU A 232 20.16 5.94 23.41
C LEU A 232 21.04 7.02 24.07
N GLY A 233 20.50 7.81 24.98
CA GLY A 233 21.29 8.77 25.75
C GLY A 233 22.27 8.07 26.69
N ILE A 234 21.86 6.97 27.35
CA ILE A 234 22.73 6.12 28.16
C ILE A 234 23.86 5.54 27.31
N LEU A 235 23.50 5.00 26.13
CA LEU A 235 24.47 4.41 25.21
C LEU A 235 25.43 5.44 24.61
N ASP A 236 25.00 6.65 24.35
CA ASP A 236 25.84 7.76 23.87
C ASP A 236 26.86 8.18 24.94
N ALA A 237 26.44 8.28 26.22
CA ALA A 237 27.31 8.61 27.31
C ALA A 237 28.40 7.52 27.55
N LEU A 238 28.07 6.26 27.34
CA LEU A 238 29.03 5.15 27.43
C LEU A 238 30.04 5.13 26.28
N GLY A 239 29.69 5.64 25.11
CA GLY A 239 30.51 5.72 23.91
C GLY A 239 31.14 4.35 23.54
N LYS A 240 32.47 4.28 23.46
CA LYS A 240 33.22 3.04 23.16
C LYS A 240 33.18 1.98 24.27
N HIS A 241 32.74 2.33 25.48
CA HIS A 241 32.69 1.44 26.64
C HIS A 241 31.35 0.71 26.82
N ARG A 242 30.44 0.74 25.78
CA ARG A 242 29.13 0.11 25.86
C ARG A 242 29.18 -1.39 26.09
N GLU A 243 30.06 -2.10 25.39
CA GLU A 243 30.24 -3.55 25.57
C GLU A 243 30.73 -3.88 26.96
N ASP A 244 31.76 -3.17 27.43
CA ASP A 244 32.28 -3.35 28.77
C ASP A 244 31.23 -3.15 29.85
N PHE A 245 30.34 -2.15 29.66
CA PHE A 245 29.26 -1.88 30.60
C PHE A 245 28.24 -3.04 30.67
N PHE A 246 27.85 -3.62 29.53
CA PHE A 246 26.93 -4.76 29.55
C PHE A 246 27.58 -6.04 30.03
N ILE A 247 28.86 -6.26 29.73
CA ILE A 247 29.65 -7.36 30.29
C ILE A 247 29.72 -7.22 31.82
N TRP A 248 29.96 -6.01 32.32
CA TRP A 248 30.01 -5.72 33.76
C TRP A 248 28.66 -6.00 34.44
N ILE A 249 27.55 -5.55 33.90
CA ILE A 249 26.19 -5.87 34.40
C ILE A 249 25.99 -7.39 34.40
N ALA A 250 26.31 -8.06 33.29
CA ALA A 250 26.18 -9.51 33.15
C ALA A 250 27.02 -10.25 34.23
N GLY A 251 28.27 -9.79 34.52
CA GLY A 251 29.14 -10.35 35.55
C GLY A 251 28.52 -10.31 36.95
N HIS A 252 27.98 -9.15 37.33
CA HIS A 252 27.28 -9.01 38.61
C HIS A 252 26.00 -9.87 38.68
N ARG A 253 25.27 -9.96 37.60
CA ARG A 253 24.11 -10.82 37.53
C ARG A 253 24.46 -12.30 37.64
N SER A 254 25.48 -12.74 36.92
CA SER A 254 25.96 -14.13 36.94
C SER A 254 26.52 -14.53 38.28
N GLU A 255 27.20 -13.61 38.99
CA GLU A 255 27.67 -13.84 40.39
C GLU A 255 26.45 -14.16 41.31
N ARG A 256 25.39 -13.36 41.24
CA ARG A 256 24.18 -13.62 42.02
C ARG A 256 23.54 -14.95 41.64
N LEU A 257 23.41 -15.23 40.32
CA LEU A 257 22.85 -16.51 39.86
C LEU A 257 23.72 -17.69 40.29
N MET A 258 25.03 -17.52 40.38
CA MET A 258 25.94 -18.54 40.91
C MET A 258 25.73 -18.78 42.40
N GLN A 259 25.53 -17.72 43.18
CA GLN A 259 25.17 -17.82 44.60
C GLN A 259 23.81 -18.54 44.81
N GLU A 260 22.86 -18.36 43.86
CA GLU A 260 21.59 -19.06 43.86
C GLU A 260 21.64 -20.49 43.24
N GLY A 261 22.82 -20.96 42.81
CA GLY A 261 23.03 -22.27 42.17
C GLY A 261 22.39 -22.37 40.77
N ARG A 262 22.10 -21.24 40.09
CA ARG A 262 21.40 -21.10 38.83
C ARG A 262 22.27 -20.68 37.64
N GLU A 263 23.54 -20.31 37.88
CA GLU A 263 24.47 -20.00 36.81
C GLU A 263 24.97 -21.27 36.12
N LYS A 264 24.91 -21.32 34.80
CA LYS A 264 25.32 -22.48 33.98
C LYS A 264 26.23 -22.10 32.81
N LEU A 265 26.42 -20.81 32.57
CA LEU A 265 27.16 -20.32 31.41
C LEU A 265 28.55 -19.89 31.71
N PHE A 266 28.78 -19.27 32.87
CA PHE A 266 30.06 -18.65 33.22
C PHE A 266 30.70 -19.25 34.47
N SER A 267 32.00 -19.47 34.39
CA SER A 267 32.81 -19.88 35.53
C SER A 267 33.07 -18.70 36.50
N ALA A 268 33.48 -19.01 37.72
CA ALA A 268 33.81 -17.99 38.73
C ALA A 268 34.91 -17.03 38.24
N ASP A 269 35.88 -17.53 37.46
CA ASP A 269 36.99 -16.72 36.93
C ASP A 269 36.48 -15.78 35.82
N GLU A 270 35.63 -16.25 34.92
CA GLU A 270 35.01 -15.42 33.88
C GLU A 270 34.17 -14.32 34.53
N ILE A 271 33.39 -14.65 35.56
CA ILE A 271 32.58 -13.68 36.29
C ILE A 271 33.45 -12.59 36.93
N ARG A 272 34.60 -12.98 37.53
CA ARG A 272 35.54 -12.00 38.07
C ARG A 272 36.11 -11.07 37.00
N HIS A 273 36.46 -11.59 35.84
CA HIS A 273 36.92 -10.80 34.71
C HIS A 273 35.83 -9.86 34.14
N MET A 274 34.60 -10.34 34.08
CA MET A 274 33.45 -9.54 33.63
C MET A 274 33.16 -8.38 34.59
N LYS A 275 33.22 -8.61 35.89
CA LYS A 275 33.07 -7.57 36.92
C LYS A 275 34.18 -6.53 36.90
N ALA A 276 35.41 -6.92 36.57
CA ALA A 276 36.56 -6.03 36.51
C ALA A 276 36.59 -5.10 35.29
N ARG A 277 35.56 -5.15 34.43
CA ARG A 277 35.44 -4.26 33.25
C ARG A 277 35.17 -2.80 33.58
N ASP A 278 34.79 -2.48 34.80
CA ASP A 278 34.59 -1.11 35.28
C ASP A 278 35.90 -0.41 35.65
N ARG A 279 37.04 -1.11 35.77
CA ARG A 279 38.33 -0.53 36.20
C ARG A 279 38.67 0.71 35.35
N GLY A 280 38.87 1.83 36.05
CA GLY A 280 39.14 3.14 35.46
C GLY A 280 37.91 3.83 34.82
N LYS A 281 36.68 3.29 35.01
CA LYS A 281 35.43 3.81 34.52
C LYS A 281 34.31 3.73 35.56
N GLU A 282 34.65 3.52 36.82
CA GLU A 282 33.74 3.22 37.93
C GLU A 282 32.63 4.31 38.03
N THR A 283 33.04 5.58 38.02
CA THR A 283 32.08 6.71 38.10
C THR A 283 31.15 6.74 36.91
N LEU A 284 31.65 6.53 35.70
CA LEU A 284 30.84 6.50 34.49
C LEU A 284 29.80 5.35 34.55
N PHE A 285 30.25 4.14 34.90
CA PHE A 285 29.41 2.97 34.97
C PHE A 285 28.35 3.11 36.06
N ALA A 286 28.70 3.62 37.23
CA ALA A 286 27.77 3.89 38.33
C ALA A 286 26.67 4.89 37.90
N GLN A 287 27.05 6.02 37.29
CA GLN A 287 26.08 7.01 36.78
C GLN A 287 25.16 6.45 35.75
N GLN A 288 25.68 5.72 34.74
CA GLN A 288 24.87 5.13 33.71
C GLN A 288 24.00 3.96 34.22
N LYS A 289 24.45 3.25 35.23
CA LYS A 289 23.68 2.18 35.89
C LYS A 289 22.44 2.73 36.58
N VAL A 290 22.53 3.85 37.30
CA VAL A 290 21.37 4.51 37.90
C VAL A 290 20.30 4.84 36.84
N LYS A 291 20.69 5.37 35.68
CA LYS A 291 19.80 5.68 34.58
C LYS A 291 19.21 4.41 33.93
N TYR A 292 20.04 3.40 33.74
CA TYR A 292 19.63 2.11 33.23
C TYR A 292 18.58 1.45 34.13
N ASP A 293 18.80 1.46 35.45
CA ASP A 293 17.84 0.92 36.41
C ASP A 293 16.52 1.70 36.41
N ALA A 294 16.60 3.03 36.29
CA ALA A 294 15.42 3.87 36.17
C ALA A 294 14.60 3.52 34.91
N LEU A 295 15.26 3.22 33.79
CA LEU A 295 14.58 2.75 32.56
C LEU A 295 13.91 1.38 32.78
N VAL A 296 14.62 0.41 33.30
CA VAL A 296 14.10 -0.93 33.60
C VAL A 296 12.92 -0.82 34.57
N LYS A 297 13.05 -0.04 35.63
CA LYS A 297 12.00 0.19 36.61
C LYS A 297 10.75 0.84 35.96
N SER A 298 10.95 1.85 35.13
CA SER A 298 9.85 2.52 34.42
C SER A 298 9.06 1.56 33.51
N LEU A 299 9.75 0.63 32.83
CA LEU A 299 9.09 -0.41 32.03
C LEU A 299 8.34 -1.44 32.88
N LEU A 300 8.85 -1.78 34.04
CA LEU A 300 8.15 -2.65 34.99
C LEU A 300 6.93 -1.94 35.60
N ASP A 301 7.06 -0.66 35.96
CA ASP A 301 5.96 0.18 36.46
C ASP A 301 4.86 0.31 35.42
N LEU A 302 5.23 0.51 34.14
CA LEU A 302 4.29 0.51 33.02
C LEU A 302 3.51 -0.81 32.90
N GLN A 303 4.20 -1.94 33.01
CA GLN A 303 3.57 -3.26 32.92
C GLN A 303 2.65 -3.54 34.12
N GLN A 304 3.03 -3.11 35.30
CA GLN A 304 2.18 -3.20 36.50
C GLN A 304 0.93 -2.34 36.34
N ALA A 305 1.10 -1.06 35.97
CA ALA A 305 -0.02 -0.12 35.81
C ALA A 305 -1.04 -0.59 34.74
N THR A 306 -0.60 -1.36 33.76
CA THR A 306 -1.44 -1.93 32.71
C THR A 306 -1.90 -3.36 32.96
N GLY A 307 -1.71 -3.88 34.20
CA GLY A 307 -2.22 -5.16 34.67
C GLY A 307 -1.44 -6.40 34.26
N LEU A 308 -0.25 -6.25 33.66
CA LEU A 308 0.59 -7.40 33.25
C LEU A 308 1.41 -8.00 34.41
N ILE A 309 1.66 -7.25 35.47
CA ILE A 309 2.43 -7.64 36.65
C ILE A 309 1.57 -7.44 37.90
N ASP A 310 1.50 -8.45 38.73
CA ASP A 310 0.84 -8.41 40.05
C ASP A 310 1.59 -7.42 40.96
N PRO A 311 0.88 -6.41 41.50
CA PRO A 311 1.48 -5.48 42.46
C PRO A 311 2.12 -6.17 43.66
N GLY A 312 1.51 -7.23 44.20
CA GLY A 312 2.03 -7.98 45.35
C GLY A 312 3.31 -8.78 45.04
N ARG A 313 3.52 -9.11 43.79
CA ARG A 313 4.73 -9.85 43.33
C ARG A 313 5.72 -8.97 42.60
N ARG A 314 5.51 -7.66 42.58
CA ARG A 314 6.33 -6.70 41.83
C ARG A 314 7.83 -6.79 42.25
N ALA A 315 8.12 -6.90 43.54
CA ALA A 315 9.47 -7.01 44.09
C ALA A 315 10.25 -8.23 43.55
N VAL A 316 9.59 -9.31 43.21
CA VAL A 316 10.21 -10.53 42.62
C VAL A 316 10.87 -10.25 41.27
N TRP A 317 10.37 -9.23 40.54
CA TRP A 317 10.85 -8.85 39.24
C TRP A 317 11.85 -7.69 39.26
N GLU A 318 12.06 -7.04 40.41
CA GLU A 318 13.07 -6.02 40.62
C GLU A 318 14.43 -6.67 40.84
N ASP A 319 15.20 -6.79 39.78
CA ASP A 319 16.56 -7.29 39.78
C ASP A 319 17.54 -6.13 39.63
N ALA A 320 18.36 -5.87 40.63
CA ALA A 320 19.37 -4.81 40.59
C ALA A 320 20.35 -4.94 39.40
N TRP A 321 20.56 -6.14 38.89
CA TRP A 321 21.44 -6.43 37.76
C TRP A 321 20.68 -7.02 36.56
N TYR A 322 19.43 -6.58 36.35
CA TYR A 322 18.60 -7.10 35.26
C TYR A 322 19.21 -6.81 33.89
N LEU A 323 19.38 -7.85 33.09
CA LEU A 323 19.74 -7.78 31.68
C LEU A 323 18.90 -8.79 30.92
N PRO A 324 18.10 -8.36 29.91
CA PRO A 324 17.27 -9.28 29.15
C PRO A 324 18.13 -10.20 28.27
N TYR A 325 17.94 -11.52 28.40
CA TYR A 325 18.58 -12.49 27.53
C TYR A 325 17.57 -13.08 26.55
N PHE A 326 17.78 -12.83 25.26
CA PHE A 326 17.12 -13.53 24.18
C PHE A 326 18.16 -14.38 23.45
N ARG A 327 17.79 -15.62 23.17
CA ARG A 327 18.67 -16.57 22.48
C ARG A 327 18.52 -16.48 20.98
N GLN A 328 19.58 -16.83 20.25
CA GLN A 328 19.52 -16.98 18.81
C GLN A 328 18.61 -18.17 18.47
N THR A 329 17.62 -17.95 17.62
CA THR A 329 16.82 -19.02 17.03
C THR A 329 17.39 -19.37 15.67
N GLU A 330 17.45 -20.67 15.35
CA GLU A 330 18.03 -21.18 14.09
C GLU A 330 17.36 -20.59 12.84
N ASP A 331 16.12 -20.17 12.95
CA ASP A 331 15.35 -19.64 11.82
C ASP A 331 15.63 -18.18 11.45
N GLY A 332 16.62 -17.52 12.05
CA GLY A 332 16.94 -16.11 11.73
C GLY A 332 15.73 -15.16 11.84
N GLY A 333 14.73 -15.58 12.64
CA GLY A 333 13.45 -14.89 12.72
C GLY A 333 13.67 -13.43 13.08
N VAL A 334 13.18 -12.54 12.25
CA VAL A 334 13.16 -11.10 12.53
C VAL A 334 12.48 -10.94 13.87
N LEU A 335 13.27 -10.74 14.90
CA LEU A 335 12.80 -10.37 16.22
C LEU A 335 12.26 -8.94 16.12
N GLY A 336 11.07 -8.82 15.53
CA GLY A 336 10.27 -7.64 15.69
C GLY A 336 9.64 -7.72 17.09
N PRO A 337 9.57 -6.59 17.80
CA PRO A 337 8.87 -6.51 19.08
C PRO A 337 7.36 -6.77 18.96
N TRP A 338 6.86 -6.85 17.78
CA TRP A 338 5.45 -6.84 17.42
C TRP A 338 4.90 -8.24 17.58
N SER A 339 4.17 -8.44 18.65
CA SER A 339 3.22 -9.52 18.60
C SER A 339 2.21 -9.13 17.52
N THR A 340 2.14 -9.94 16.49
CA THR A 340 1.10 -9.88 15.46
C THR A 340 -0.29 -10.18 16.04
N ARG A 341 -0.41 -10.34 17.35
CA ARG A 341 -1.62 -10.70 18.08
C ARG A 341 -2.48 -9.48 18.31
N GLY A 342 -3.78 -9.65 18.29
CA GLY A 342 -4.73 -8.62 18.65
C GLY A 342 -4.50 -8.03 20.04
N ILE A 343 -5.40 -7.21 20.51
CA ILE A 343 -5.31 -6.68 21.89
C ILE A 343 -5.44 -7.79 22.94
N ALA A 344 -6.14 -8.90 22.62
CA ALA A 344 -6.22 -10.08 23.46
C ALA A 344 -4.95 -10.96 23.36
N ASN A 345 -4.87 -11.95 24.21
CA ASN A 345 -3.88 -13.03 24.19
C ASN A 345 -2.41 -12.57 24.34
N GLN A 346 -2.18 -11.43 25.01
CA GLN A 346 -0.83 -10.98 25.30
C GLN A 346 -0.07 -12.00 26.16
N ARG A 347 1.26 -11.89 26.17
CA ARG A 347 2.15 -12.72 26.99
C ARG A 347 2.89 -11.82 27.95
N SER A 348 3.07 -12.25 29.19
CA SER A 348 3.98 -11.57 30.10
C SER A 348 5.38 -11.51 29.47
N THR A 349 5.97 -10.33 29.47
CA THR A 349 7.31 -10.08 28.93
C THR A 349 8.39 -10.46 29.94
N VAL A 350 8.01 -10.56 31.22
CA VAL A 350 8.91 -10.94 32.30
C VAL A 350 8.80 -12.44 32.56
N ARG A 351 9.90 -13.16 32.40
CA ARG A 351 9.97 -14.61 32.60
C ARG A 351 11.22 -14.99 33.36
N ARG A 352 11.12 -16.01 34.25
CA ARG A 352 12.27 -16.62 34.85
C ARG A 352 13.14 -17.32 33.80
N LEU A 353 14.44 -17.18 33.90
CA LEU A 353 15.39 -17.93 33.09
C LEU A 353 15.26 -19.43 33.38
N LYS A 354 15.09 -20.23 32.29
CA LYS A 354 14.97 -21.69 32.39
C LYS A 354 16.33 -22.42 32.20
N GLY A 355 17.42 -21.68 31.98
CA GLY A 355 18.70 -22.21 31.56
C GLY A 355 18.72 -22.66 30.07
N GLY A 356 19.90 -22.83 29.48
CA GLY A 356 20.13 -23.31 28.13
C GLY A 356 21.53 -22.92 27.65
N GLU A 357 22.06 -23.66 26.66
CA GLU A 357 23.46 -23.54 26.18
C GLU A 357 23.60 -22.71 24.89
N GLN A 358 22.48 -22.26 24.27
CA GLN A 358 22.49 -21.50 23.03
C GLN A 358 23.09 -20.10 23.23
N ALA A 359 23.80 -19.60 22.21
CA ALA A 359 24.38 -18.27 22.20
C ALA A 359 23.30 -17.18 22.43
N ILE A 360 23.69 -16.15 23.17
CA ILE A 360 22.86 -15.00 23.50
C ILE A 360 23.02 -13.96 22.38
N ASN A 361 21.94 -13.27 22.02
CA ASN A 361 22.02 -12.13 21.11
C ASN A 361 22.74 -10.96 21.76
N ASP A 362 23.16 -9.99 20.92
CA ASP A 362 23.76 -8.74 21.38
C ASP A 362 22.93 -8.11 22.51
N PRO A 363 23.54 -7.69 23.63
CA PRO A 363 22.84 -7.13 24.79
C PRO A 363 21.98 -5.89 24.45
N VAL A 364 22.46 -5.02 23.56
CA VAL A 364 21.70 -3.83 23.13
C VAL A 364 20.47 -4.23 22.32
N GLU A 365 20.61 -5.21 21.45
CA GLU A 365 19.49 -5.77 20.71
C GLU A 365 18.45 -6.38 21.64
N ASN A 366 18.90 -7.16 22.63
CA ASN A 366 18.03 -7.75 23.64
C ASN A 366 17.28 -6.68 24.43
N LEU A 367 17.94 -5.59 24.79
CA LEU A 367 17.32 -4.50 25.52
C LEU A 367 16.28 -3.75 24.69
N VAL A 368 16.60 -3.44 23.44
CA VAL A 368 15.65 -2.82 22.50
C VAL A 368 14.42 -3.71 22.29
N ASN A 369 14.62 -5.03 22.14
CA ASN A 369 13.54 -5.99 22.04
C ASN A 369 12.69 -6.05 23.30
N TYR A 370 13.32 -5.93 24.47
CA TYR A 370 12.59 -5.89 25.73
C TYR A 370 11.71 -4.64 25.84
N VAL A 371 12.28 -3.45 25.58
CA VAL A 371 11.53 -2.18 25.57
C VAL A 371 10.32 -2.29 24.65
N ALA A 372 10.50 -2.78 23.45
CA ALA A 372 9.46 -2.87 22.45
C ALA A 372 8.35 -3.85 22.86
N ARG A 373 8.70 -5.05 23.37
CA ARG A 373 7.72 -6.04 23.83
C ARG A 373 6.95 -5.56 25.07
N ALA A 374 7.64 -4.89 26.01
CA ALA A 374 7.02 -4.36 27.20
C ALA A 374 5.95 -3.31 26.85
N ILE A 375 6.27 -2.37 25.94
CA ILE A 375 5.35 -1.33 25.50
C ILE A 375 4.17 -1.91 24.72
N ASP A 376 4.44 -2.77 23.74
CA ASP A 376 3.38 -3.39 22.92
C ASP A 376 2.40 -4.20 23.78
N ALA A 377 2.92 -5.05 24.67
CA ALA A 377 2.09 -5.85 25.57
C ALA A 377 1.29 -4.98 26.55
N ALA A 378 1.92 -3.93 27.10
CA ALA A 378 1.27 -3.01 28.03
C ALA A 378 0.09 -2.28 27.37
N MET A 379 0.31 -1.68 26.20
CA MET A 379 -0.76 -0.95 25.49
C MET A 379 -1.92 -1.84 25.09
N LYS A 380 -1.63 -3.03 24.58
CA LYS A 380 -2.66 -4.00 24.15
C LYS A 380 -3.41 -4.60 25.32
N ASN A 381 -2.72 -4.97 26.40
CA ASN A 381 -3.38 -5.48 27.60
C ASN A 381 -4.26 -4.43 28.25
N GLU A 382 -3.83 -3.17 28.29
CA GLU A 382 -4.64 -2.08 28.81
C GLU A 382 -5.91 -1.89 28.00
N ALA A 383 -5.84 -1.96 26.66
CA ALA A 383 -7.02 -1.89 25.80
C ALA A 383 -7.99 -3.06 26.09
N MET A 384 -7.45 -4.26 26.28
CA MET A 384 -8.26 -5.43 26.63
C MET A 384 -8.84 -5.34 28.03
N ARG A 385 -8.08 -4.85 29.01
CA ARG A 385 -8.53 -4.61 30.37
C ARG A 385 -9.71 -3.63 30.43
N ARG A 386 -9.60 -2.50 29.73
CA ARG A 386 -10.70 -1.53 29.62
C ARG A 386 -11.95 -2.15 29.00
N MET A 387 -11.78 -2.98 27.97
CA MET A 387 -12.90 -3.65 27.33
C MET A 387 -13.62 -4.57 28.29
N VAL A 388 -12.87 -5.38 29.09
CA VAL A 388 -13.48 -6.26 30.10
C VAL A 388 -14.25 -5.43 31.14
N VAL A 389 -13.66 -4.35 31.63
CA VAL A 389 -14.33 -3.45 32.61
C VAL A 389 -15.57 -2.79 32.00
N ASN A 390 -15.46 -2.22 30.79
CA ASN A 390 -16.57 -1.49 30.17
C ASN A 390 -17.74 -2.38 29.74
N LEU A 391 -17.50 -3.69 29.54
CA LEU A 391 -18.49 -4.64 29.06
C LEU A 391 -18.85 -5.73 30.08
N ALA A 392 -18.41 -5.61 31.34
CA ALA A 392 -18.66 -6.61 32.39
C ALA A 392 -20.13 -6.93 32.53
N ASP A 393 -21.00 -5.92 32.53
CA ASP A 393 -22.46 -6.09 32.73
C ASP A 393 -23.24 -6.25 31.43
N SER A 394 -22.54 -6.33 30.28
CA SER A 394 -23.18 -6.36 28.96
C SER A 394 -23.73 -7.73 28.54
N GLY A 395 -23.31 -8.81 29.22
CA GLY A 395 -23.52 -10.19 28.77
C GLY A 395 -22.79 -10.57 27.48
N VAL A 396 -22.01 -9.65 26.88
CA VAL A 396 -21.22 -9.89 25.67
C VAL A 396 -19.84 -10.47 26.00
N ILE A 397 -19.33 -10.15 27.20
CA ILE A 397 -18.07 -10.65 27.74
C ILE A 397 -18.33 -11.18 29.14
N ALA A 398 -17.80 -12.36 29.43
CA ALA A 398 -17.83 -12.97 30.77
C ALA A 398 -16.42 -13.46 31.14
N VAL A 399 -15.97 -13.14 32.35
CA VAL A 399 -14.72 -13.68 32.89
C VAL A 399 -15.00 -15.14 33.32
N ILE A 400 -14.16 -16.08 32.94
CA ILE A 400 -14.25 -17.49 33.32
C ILE A 400 -13.51 -17.66 34.65
N GLU A 401 -14.26 -17.68 35.76
CA GLU A 401 -13.65 -17.74 37.11
C GLU A 401 -12.82 -19.00 37.34
N LYS A 402 -13.25 -20.13 36.82
CA LYS A 402 -12.59 -21.45 36.99
C LYS A 402 -12.34 -22.08 35.62
N PRO A 403 -11.29 -21.64 34.88
CA PRO A 403 -10.99 -22.17 33.55
C PRO A 403 -10.67 -23.67 33.61
N ASN A 404 -11.27 -24.44 32.73
CA ASN A 404 -11.05 -25.88 32.60
C ASN A 404 -10.25 -26.20 31.32
N ARG A 405 -9.95 -27.50 31.13
CA ARG A 405 -9.18 -27.95 29.95
C ARG A 405 -9.86 -27.59 28.62
N ILE A 406 -11.20 -27.57 28.57
CA ILE A 406 -11.95 -27.22 27.37
C ILE A 406 -11.76 -25.74 27.04
N ASP A 407 -11.76 -24.86 28.04
CA ASP A 407 -11.55 -23.43 27.84
C ASP A 407 -10.17 -23.14 27.27
N TYR A 408 -9.12 -23.82 27.75
CA TYR A 408 -7.78 -23.71 27.17
C TYR A 408 -7.69 -24.29 25.75
N GLN A 409 -8.47 -25.34 25.43
CA GLN A 409 -8.58 -25.85 24.06
C GLN A 409 -9.30 -24.84 23.15
N ARG A 410 -10.39 -24.21 23.62
CA ARG A 410 -11.12 -23.15 22.90
C ARG A 410 -10.21 -21.95 22.67
N LEU A 411 -9.43 -21.54 23.66
CA LEU A 411 -8.40 -20.50 23.53
C LEU A 411 -7.40 -20.87 22.42
N GLY A 412 -6.84 -22.07 22.46
CA GLY A 412 -5.88 -22.57 21.47
C GLY A 412 -6.48 -22.63 20.05
N LYS A 413 -7.74 -23.03 19.92
CA LYS A 413 -8.49 -23.05 18.65
C LYS A 413 -9.12 -21.72 18.27
N ARG A 414 -8.95 -20.66 19.08
CA ARG A 414 -9.57 -19.33 18.89
C ARG A 414 -11.10 -19.38 18.76
N GLN A 415 -11.75 -20.12 19.64
CA GLN A 415 -13.19 -20.36 19.62
C GLN A 415 -13.92 -19.60 20.74
N GLY A 416 -14.08 -18.27 20.59
CA GLY A 416 -14.85 -17.42 21.50
C GLY A 416 -14.21 -17.21 22.88
N VAL A 417 -13.03 -17.74 23.14
CA VAL A 417 -12.27 -17.54 24.37
C VAL A 417 -10.99 -16.76 24.09
N ALA A 418 -10.78 -15.70 24.84
CA ALA A 418 -9.62 -14.86 24.79
C ALA A 418 -8.95 -14.75 26.17
N LYS A 419 -7.72 -14.29 26.20
CA LYS A 419 -6.93 -14.11 27.41
C LYS A 419 -6.63 -12.64 27.66
N VAL A 420 -6.71 -12.23 28.92
CA VAL A 420 -6.29 -10.91 29.43
C VAL A 420 -5.48 -11.10 30.71
N TYR A 421 -4.59 -10.17 31.03
CA TYR A 421 -3.96 -10.09 32.33
C TYR A 421 -4.67 -9.01 33.15
N LEU A 422 -5.21 -9.40 34.31
CA LEU A 422 -5.80 -8.54 35.33
C LEU A 422 -4.95 -8.68 36.59
N GLU A 423 -4.33 -7.56 37.01
CA GLU A 423 -3.48 -7.50 38.20
C GLU A 423 -2.38 -8.58 38.27
N GLY A 424 -1.81 -8.89 37.10
CA GLY A 424 -0.73 -9.88 36.97
C GLY A 424 -1.21 -11.31 36.79
N GLU A 425 -2.49 -11.60 36.98
CA GLU A 425 -3.06 -12.93 36.80
C GLU A 425 -3.64 -13.10 35.39
N GLU A 426 -3.42 -14.28 34.83
CA GLU A 426 -3.98 -14.66 33.52
C GLU A 426 -5.44 -15.04 33.71
N GLN A 427 -6.34 -14.24 33.16
CA GLN A 427 -7.79 -14.50 33.16
C GLN A 427 -8.24 -14.87 31.74
N LEU A 428 -9.12 -15.88 31.67
CA LEU A 428 -9.81 -16.23 30.44
C LEU A 428 -11.16 -15.53 30.41
N VAL A 429 -11.49 -14.98 29.23
CA VAL A 429 -12.76 -14.30 29.00
C VAL A 429 -13.48 -14.97 27.84
N GLU A 430 -14.75 -15.28 28.03
CA GLU A 430 -15.64 -15.69 26.95
C GLU A 430 -16.24 -14.46 26.27
N VAL A 431 -16.21 -14.45 24.94
CA VAL A 431 -16.77 -13.37 24.12
C VAL A 431 -17.85 -13.97 23.23
N SER A 432 -19.12 -13.64 23.52
CA SER A 432 -20.28 -14.19 22.84
C SER A 432 -20.52 -13.61 21.45
N ASP A 433 -20.10 -12.32 21.20
CA ASP A 433 -20.19 -11.69 19.88
C ASP A 433 -19.01 -12.08 18.98
N PRO A 434 -19.25 -12.81 17.87
CA PRO A 434 -18.19 -13.21 16.94
C PRO A 434 -17.48 -12.03 16.27
N ALA A 435 -18.16 -10.90 16.06
CA ALA A 435 -17.55 -9.71 15.45
C ALA A 435 -16.59 -9.05 16.44
N LEU A 436 -16.98 -8.92 17.70
CA LEU A 436 -16.13 -8.43 18.78
C LEU A 436 -14.94 -9.38 19.03
N PHE A 437 -15.19 -10.69 19.12
CA PHE A 437 -14.12 -11.69 19.28
C PHE A 437 -13.08 -11.57 18.16
N ARG A 438 -13.56 -11.43 16.94
CA ARG A 438 -12.72 -11.22 15.78
C ARG A 438 -11.93 -9.91 15.89
N ALA A 439 -12.55 -8.81 16.27
CA ALA A 439 -11.88 -7.52 16.43
C ALA A 439 -10.72 -7.58 17.44
N ILE A 440 -10.88 -8.25 18.57
CA ILE A 440 -9.86 -8.34 19.63
C ILE A 440 -8.74 -9.33 19.34
N THR A 441 -9.02 -10.35 18.52
CA THR A 441 -8.04 -11.40 18.19
C THR A 441 -7.37 -11.20 16.83
N MET A 442 -7.97 -10.42 15.95
CA MET A 442 -7.63 -10.30 14.52
C MET A 442 -6.61 -9.26 14.15
N MET A 443 -5.96 -8.59 15.07
CA MET A 443 -4.70 -7.96 14.67
C MET A 443 -3.71 -9.01 14.10
N ASP A 444 -4.06 -10.29 14.25
CA ASP A 444 -3.39 -11.49 13.73
C ASP A 444 -4.10 -12.11 12.53
N MET A 445 -4.48 -11.34 11.55
CA MET A 445 -4.79 -12.01 10.30
C MET A 445 -3.51 -12.65 9.76
N GLU A 446 -3.51 -13.98 9.72
CA GLU A 446 -2.50 -14.74 9.00
C GLU A 446 -2.45 -14.22 7.57
N ARG A 447 -1.56 -13.26 7.34
CA ARG A 447 -1.24 -12.84 5.98
C ARG A 447 -0.72 -14.06 5.27
N SER A 448 -1.31 -14.39 4.14
CA SER A 448 -0.87 -15.51 3.34
C SER A 448 0.65 -15.46 3.13
N ASN A 449 1.35 -16.48 3.58
CA ASN A 449 2.79 -16.66 3.38
C ASN A 449 3.12 -17.29 2.02
N ALA A 450 2.13 -17.48 1.14
CA ALA A 450 2.35 -17.93 -0.22
C ALA A 450 3.39 -17.07 -0.92
N LEU A 451 4.28 -17.67 -1.67
CA LEU A 451 5.39 -17.01 -2.37
C LEU A 451 4.91 -15.81 -3.20
N PHE A 452 3.79 -15.99 -3.92
CA PHE A 452 3.16 -14.92 -4.69
C PHE A 452 2.76 -13.72 -3.82
N MET A 453 2.13 -13.94 -2.66
CA MET A 453 1.70 -12.86 -1.77
C MET A 453 2.89 -12.13 -1.14
N ARG A 454 3.98 -12.84 -0.83
CA ARG A 454 5.23 -12.20 -0.38
C ARG A 454 5.83 -11.32 -1.46
N ALA A 455 5.92 -11.84 -2.68
CA ALA A 455 6.44 -11.09 -3.82
C ALA A 455 5.55 -9.89 -4.18
N ALA A 456 4.23 -10.02 -4.14
CA ALA A 456 3.29 -8.93 -4.37
C ALA A 456 3.41 -7.81 -3.32
N ARG A 457 3.56 -8.16 -2.04
CA ARG A 457 3.83 -7.17 -0.97
C ARG A 457 5.15 -6.45 -1.18
N GLN A 458 6.21 -7.16 -1.61
CA GLN A 458 7.51 -6.54 -1.90
C GLN A 458 7.42 -5.57 -3.09
N ALA A 459 6.79 -5.98 -4.19
CA ALA A 459 6.59 -5.11 -5.35
C ALA A 459 5.79 -3.84 -4.98
N LYS A 460 4.68 -4.00 -4.25
CA LYS A 460 3.92 -2.86 -3.70
C LYS A 460 4.78 -1.97 -2.83
N ARG A 461 5.59 -2.55 -1.95
CA ARG A 461 6.45 -1.79 -1.03
C ARG A 461 7.49 -0.97 -1.78
N ILE A 462 8.17 -1.56 -2.76
CA ILE A 462 9.18 -0.86 -3.58
C ILE A 462 8.55 0.35 -4.28
N LEU A 463 7.40 0.17 -4.94
CA LEU A 463 6.68 1.26 -5.59
C LEU A 463 6.25 2.33 -4.59
N THR A 464 5.69 1.93 -3.44
CA THR A 464 5.24 2.88 -2.42
C THR A 464 6.40 3.72 -1.91
N ILE A 465 7.52 3.10 -1.51
CA ILE A 465 8.72 3.82 -1.06
C ILE A 465 9.25 4.72 -2.17
N GLY A 466 9.37 4.22 -3.40
CA GLY A 466 9.89 4.97 -4.54
C GLY A 466 9.03 6.16 -4.95
N THR A 467 7.74 6.14 -4.62
CA THR A 467 6.82 7.26 -4.87
C THR A 467 6.79 8.23 -3.70
N THR A 468 6.61 7.73 -2.47
CA THR A 468 6.33 8.55 -1.29
C THR A 468 7.57 9.21 -0.69
N SER A 469 8.77 8.68 -1.00
CA SER A 469 10.03 9.28 -0.53
C SER A 469 10.51 10.47 -1.38
N MET A 470 9.76 10.89 -2.39
CA MET A 470 10.20 11.96 -3.28
C MET A 470 9.73 13.34 -2.81
N PRO A 471 10.57 14.40 -2.98
CA PRO A 471 10.26 15.73 -2.47
C PRO A 471 8.96 16.32 -3.01
N ASP A 472 8.68 16.07 -4.28
CA ASP A 472 7.47 16.54 -4.94
C ASP A 472 6.21 15.87 -4.39
N PHE A 473 6.31 14.61 -3.97
CA PHE A 473 5.22 13.90 -3.30
C PHE A 473 4.99 14.48 -1.90
N ILE A 474 6.04 14.68 -1.11
CA ILE A 474 5.96 15.18 0.27
C ILE A 474 5.29 16.54 0.31
N ILE A 475 5.71 17.48 -0.55
CA ILE A 475 5.16 18.84 -0.58
C ILE A 475 3.70 18.82 -1.03
N ARG A 476 3.37 18.08 -2.10
CA ARG A 476 1.98 17.96 -2.58
C ARG A 476 1.06 17.35 -1.52
N ASN A 477 1.52 16.30 -0.84
CA ASN A 477 0.73 15.67 0.22
C ASN A 477 0.57 16.57 1.43
N PHE A 478 1.64 17.24 1.88
CA PHE A 478 1.54 18.21 2.96
C PHE A 478 0.45 19.27 2.69
N MET A 479 0.40 19.81 1.46
CA MET A 479 -0.64 20.78 1.09
C MET A 479 -2.04 20.18 1.07
N ARG A 480 -2.20 19.00 0.48
CA ARG A 480 -3.48 18.26 0.42
C ARG A 480 -3.99 17.92 1.80
N ASP A 481 -3.11 17.40 2.66
CA ASP A 481 -3.43 17.02 4.02
C ASP A 481 -3.80 18.23 4.88
N SER A 482 -3.16 19.38 4.63
CA SER A 482 -3.48 20.64 5.32
C SER A 482 -4.89 21.12 4.98
N LEU A 483 -5.27 21.10 3.72
CA LEU A 483 -6.62 21.44 3.26
C LEU A 483 -7.66 20.41 3.74
N HIS A 484 -7.30 19.13 3.71
CA HIS A 484 -8.16 18.06 4.19
C HIS A 484 -8.40 18.18 5.69
N SER A 485 -7.35 18.36 6.49
CA SER A 485 -7.44 18.56 7.94
C SER A 485 -8.31 19.77 8.27
N TRP A 486 -8.10 20.90 7.61
CA TRP A 486 -8.93 22.08 7.79
C TRP A 486 -10.40 21.82 7.49
N ALA A 487 -10.70 21.14 6.37
CA ALA A 487 -12.07 20.93 5.93
C ALA A 487 -12.88 20.04 6.89
N ILE A 488 -12.26 19.04 7.52
CA ILE A 488 -12.95 18.04 8.34
C ILE A 488 -12.80 18.24 9.86
N ASN A 489 -11.83 19.04 10.32
CA ASN A 489 -11.54 19.19 11.75
C ASN A 489 -12.53 20.16 12.43
N PRO A 490 -13.23 19.75 13.50
CA PRO A 490 -14.19 20.63 14.19
C PRO A 490 -13.54 21.71 15.09
N ASP A 491 -12.28 21.51 15.50
CA ASP A 491 -11.64 22.26 16.60
C ASP A 491 -10.85 23.51 16.14
N GLY A 492 -11.16 24.05 14.98
CA GLY A 492 -10.60 25.34 14.55
C GLY A 492 -9.21 25.29 13.91
N VAL A 493 -8.79 24.13 13.38
CA VAL A 493 -7.57 24.01 12.55
C VAL A 493 -7.68 24.96 11.35
N ARG A 494 -6.62 25.72 11.06
CA ARG A 494 -6.49 26.59 9.90
C ARG A 494 -5.62 25.93 8.84
N ALA A 495 -6.03 25.98 7.58
CA ALA A 495 -5.43 25.24 6.47
C ALA A 495 -3.91 25.43 6.30
N VAL A 496 -3.41 26.65 6.44
CA VAL A 496 -2.00 26.98 6.20
C VAL A 496 -1.24 27.19 7.50
N THR A 497 -1.74 28.10 8.36
CA THR A 497 -0.99 28.54 9.54
C THR A 497 -0.84 27.43 10.59
N SER A 498 -1.89 26.62 10.81
CA SER A 498 -1.80 25.50 11.75
C SER A 498 -0.88 24.39 11.25
N ALA A 499 -0.94 24.06 9.95
CA ALA A 499 -0.08 23.06 9.34
C ALA A 499 1.40 23.48 9.37
N TRP A 500 1.69 24.77 9.08
CA TRP A 500 3.05 25.29 9.15
C TRP A 500 3.61 25.31 10.58
N ALA A 501 2.79 25.72 11.55
CA ALA A 501 3.16 25.68 12.97
C ALA A 501 3.42 24.22 13.41
N GLY A 502 2.58 23.29 12.99
CA GLY A 502 2.75 21.86 13.24
C GLY A 502 4.02 21.30 12.60
N LEU A 503 4.33 21.70 11.35
CA LEU A 503 5.58 21.30 10.67
C LEU A 503 6.81 21.77 11.45
N LYS A 504 6.83 23.03 11.89
CA LYS A 504 7.94 23.59 12.68
C LYS A 504 8.16 22.82 13.99
N LYS A 505 7.07 22.48 14.69
CA LYS A 505 7.09 21.70 15.92
C LYS A 505 7.56 20.26 15.67
N ALA A 506 7.03 19.61 14.65
CA ALA A 506 7.41 18.26 14.28
C ALA A 506 8.88 18.18 13.84
N TYR A 507 9.36 19.15 13.07
CA TYR A 507 10.75 19.21 12.65
C TYR A 507 11.72 19.46 13.83
N ARG A 508 11.33 20.30 14.79
CA ARG A 508 12.13 20.57 15.98
C ARG A 508 12.04 19.48 17.04
N GLN A 509 11.14 18.52 16.88
CA GLN A 509 10.84 17.50 17.88
C GLN A 509 10.55 18.15 19.26
N ASP A 510 9.64 19.13 19.28
CA ASP A 510 9.26 19.82 20.51
C ASP A 510 8.48 18.91 21.48
N ASP A 511 8.23 19.40 22.69
CA ASP A 511 7.51 18.65 23.71
C ASP A 511 6.14 18.18 23.25
N THR A 512 5.45 18.94 22.37
CA THR A 512 4.15 18.52 21.82
C THR A 512 4.27 17.24 20.99
N LEU A 513 5.27 17.18 20.08
CA LEU A 513 5.49 15.97 19.29
C LEU A 513 5.90 14.79 20.17
N ILE A 514 6.79 15.04 21.14
CA ILE A 514 7.26 13.99 22.08
C ILE A 514 6.08 13.44 22.89
N GLU A 515 5.19 14.33 23.40
CA GLU A 515 3.97 13.94 24.10
C GLU A 515 3.07 13.07 23.21
N MET A 516 2.86 13.47 21.97
CA MET A 516 2.10 12.69 20.98
C MET A 516 2.77 11.34 20.66
N MET A 517 4.10 11.26 20.62
CA MET A 517 4.84 10.01 20.42
C MET A 517 4.58 9.04 21.57
N PHE A 518 4.69 9.49 22.81
CA PHE A 518 4.38 8.67 24.00
C PHE A 518 2.92 8.23 24.04
N ALA A 519 1.98 9.08 23.59
CA ALA A 519 0.56 8.71 23.49
C ALA A 519 0.24 7.76 22.30
N GLY A 520 1.21 7.41 21.45
CA GLY A 520 0.98 6.56 20.26
C GLY A 520 0.22 7.26 19.13
N ALA A 521 0.21 8.58 19.11
CA ALA A 521 -0.57 9.39 18.17
C ALA A 521 0.14 9.69 16.85
N THR A 522 1.47 9.50 16.79
CA THR A 522 2.28 9.80 15.61
C THR A 522 2.56 8.57 14.75
N PHE A 523 3.11 8.80 13.57
CA PHE A 523 3.63 7.74 12.70
C PHE A 523 5.14 7.92 12.50
N GLY A 524 5.88 6.82 12.66
CA GLY A 524 7.31 6.79 12.39
C GLY A 524 7.61 6.27 10.98
N GLY A 525 8.64 6.84 10.34
CA GLY A 525 9.17 6.33 9.07
C GLY A 525 8.52 6.86 7.79
N GLY A 526 7.65 7.86 7.87
CA GLY A 526 7.01 8.52 6.72
C GLY A 526 5.90 7.70 6.06
N TYR A 527 5.26 8.27 5.04
CA TYR A 527 4.11 7.70 4.30
C TYR A 527 4.33 6.27 3.78
N ALA A 528 5.60 5.87 3.58
CA ALA A 528 5.93 4.55 3.06
C ALA A 528 5.79 3.42 4.08
N ASN A 529 5.86 3.73 5.37
CA ASN A 529 6.21 2.75 6.40
C ASN A 529 5.15 2.56 7.49
N ALA A 530 4.04 3.23 7.41
CA ALA A 530 3.05 3.30 8.49
C ALA A 530 2.50 1.94 8.97
N TYR A 531 2.71 0.85 8.22
CA TYR A 531 2.00 -0.41 8.48
C TYR A 531 2.78 -1.71 8.35
N ASP A 532 4.07 -1.67 8.07
CA ASP A 532 4.86 -2.89 7.91
C ASP A 532 5.73 -3.12 9.16
N PRO A 533 5.61 -4.26 9.87
CA PRO A 533 6.51 -4.62 10.97
C PRO A 533 7.99 -4.60 10.57
N ALA A 534 8.30 -4.94 9.31
CA ALA A 534 9.65 -4.82 8.78
C ALA A 534 10.12 -3.37 8.69
N SER A 535 9.22 -2.41 8.49
CA SER A 535 9.54 -0.97 8.43
C SER A 535 9.86 -0.40 9.80
N THR A 536 9.22 -0.92 10.83
CA THR A 536 9.54 -0.52 12.21
C THR A 536 10.91 -1.04 12.62
N ALA A 537 11.25 -2.27 12.23
CA ALA A 537 12.61 -2.80 12.38
C ALA A 537 13.61 -1.93 11.60
N GLN A 538 13.27 -1.42 10.41
CA GLN A 538 14.12 -0.48 9.67
C GLN A 538 14.24 0.89 10.34
N SER A 539 13.15 1.42 10.89
CA SER A 539 13.20 2.69 11.64
C SER A 539 14.10 2.56 12.87
N LEU A 540 14.00 1.44 13.57
CA LEU A 540 14.86 1.12 14.69
C LEU A 540 16.33 1.01 14.28
N ARG A 541 16.63 0.28 13.20
CA ARG A 541 17.98 0.18 12.64
C ARG A 541 18.52 1.53 12.20
N ALA A 542 17.68 2.36 11.61
CA ALA A 542 18.06 3.70 11.22
C ALA A 542 18.39 4.58 12.44
N ILE A 543 17.69 4.41 13.55
CA ILE A 543 17.99 5.05 14.82
C ILE A 543 19.35 4.54 15.33
N LEU A 544 19.57 3.24 15.38
CA LEU A 544 20.82 2.64 15.82
C LEU A 544 22.01 3.07 14.93
N ARG A 545 21.85 3.09 13.61
CA ARG A 545 22.90 3.57 12.68
C ARG A 545 23.21 5.04 12.85
N ARG A 546 22.22 5.91 13.08
CA ARG A 546 22.45 7.33 13.40
C ARG A 546 23.32 7.51 14.65
N LYS A 547 23.28 6.53 15.54
CA LYS A 547 24.03 6.49 16.79
C LYS A 547 25.37 5.75 16.69
N GLY A 548 25.83 5.42 15.49
CA GLY A 548 27.16 4.88 15.23
C GLY A 548 27.33 3.39 15.48
N TYR A 549 26.24 2.61 15.53
CA TYR A 549 26.37 1.14 15.56
C TYR A 549 26.87 0.64 14.20
N SER A 550 27.89 -0.23 14.22
CA SER A 550 28.49 -0.76 13.00
C SER A 550 27.49 -1.61 12.21
N ASP A 551 27.64 -1.63 10.91
CA ASP A 551 26.80 -2.43 10.01
C ASP A 551 26.90 -3.93 10.33
N SER A 552 28.01 -4.44 10.82
CA SER A 552 28.16 -5.82 11.26
C SER A 552 27.27 -6.16 12.47
N GLN A 553 27.00 -5.22 13.34
CA GLN A 553 26.07 -5.36 14.47
C GLN A 553 24.61 -5.23 14.06
N VAL A 554 24.35 -4.57 12.92
CA VAL A 554 23.01 -4.37 12.35
C VAL A 554 22.70 -5.42 11.25
N HIS A 555 23.71 -6.00 10.61
CA HIS A 555 23.62 -6.83 9.40
C HIS A 555 22.97 -8.20 9.57
N ARG A 556 22.85 -8.73 10.76
CA ARG A 556 22.15 -10.00 10.97
C ARG A 556 20.64 -9.93 10.65
N PHE A 557 20.16 -8.77 10.24
CA PHE A 557 18.72 -8.46 10.06
C PHE A 557 18.28 -8.15 8.64
N GLU A 558 19.17 -8.05 7.66
CA GLU A 558 18.79 -7.60 6.32
C GLU A 558 18.62 -8.76 5.33
N SER A 559 17.42 -8.82 4.73
CA SER A 559 17.23 -9.59 3.50
C SER A 559 17.94 -8.91 2.33
N THR A 560 18.64 -9.67 1.54
CA THR A 560 19.66 -9.29 0.54
C THR A 560 19.19 -8.30 -0.56
N ILE A 561 17.90 -8.11 -0.78
CA ILE A 561 17.36 -7.37 -1.95
C ILE A 561 17.40 -5.85 -1.83
N LEU A 562 17.40 -5.31 -0.60
CA LEU A 562 17.41 -3.85 -0.37
C LEU A 562 18.79 -3.26 -0.13
N ARG A 563 19.81 -4.08 -0.12
CA ARG A 563 21.16 -3.74 0.30
C ARG A 563 21.86 -2.77 -0.65
N ASP A 564 21.77 -2.99 -1.95
CA ASP A 564 22.59 -2.31 -2.95
C ASP A 564 22.10 -0.90 -3.30
N GLY A 565 20.78 -0.64 -3.27
CA GLY A 565 20.23 0.70 -3.51
C GLY A 565 20.44 1.69 -2.36
N GLN A 566 20.55 1.19 -1.12
CA GLN A 566 20.76 2.04 0.06
C GLN A 566 22.22 2.45 0.24
N ASP A 567 23.18 1.66 -0.22
CA ASP A 567 24.60 1.96 -0.09
C ASP A 567 25.05 3.11 -0.98
N ALA A 568 24.45 3.29 -2.15
CA ALA A 568 24.66 4.47 -2.97
C ALA A 568 24.14 5.75 -2.31
N LEU A 569 23.02 5.65 -1.60
CA LEU A 569 22.43 6.77 -0.83
C LEU A 569 23.12 7.05 0.50
N ARG A 570 23.84 6.08 1.07
CA ARG A 570 24.63 6.24 2.31
C ARG A 570 25.82 7.19 2.14
N ARG A 571 26.39 7.28 0.94
CA ARG A 571 27.49 8.22 0.64
C ARG A 571 27.05 9.68 0.68
N LEU A 572 25.73 9.94 0.62
CA LEU A 572 25.11 11.25 0.82
C LEU A 572 24.69 11.50 2.30
N GLY A 573 25.09 10.65 3.20
CA GLY A 573 24.94 10.56 4.65
C GLY A 573 24.08 11.62 5.37
N GLY A 574 24.64 12.80 5.60
CA GLY A 574 23.99 13.86 6.37
C GLY A 574 22.79 14.52 5.67
N VAL A 575 22.80 14.65 4.34
CA VAL A 575 21.72 15.28 3.57
C VAL A 575 20.49 14.37 3.55
N TRP A 576 20.68 13.06 3.38
CA TRP A 576 19.60 12.07 3.38
C TRP A 576 18.91 11.94 4.74
N SER A 577 19.67 11.99 5.83
CA SER A 577 19.09 11.94 7.18
C SER A 577 18.22 13.18 7.49
N ARG A 578 18.66 14.37 7.10
CA ARG A 578 17.91 15.63 7.23
C ARG A 578 16.63 15.60 6.36
N TYR A 579 16.77 15.11 5.14
CA TYR A 579 15.65 14.97 4.22
C TYR A 579 14.57 14.03 4.77
N ARG A 580 14.96 12.86 5.29
CA ARG A 580 14.02 11.92 5.90
C ARG A 580 13.36 12.49 7.15
N HIS A 581 14.09 13.22 7.96
CA HIS A 581 13.53 13.93 9.10
C HIS A 581 12.49 14.98 8.69
N LEU A 582 12.73 15.72 7.61
CA LEU A 582 11.74 16.64 7.04
C LEU A 582 10.50 15.91 6.53
N SER A 583 10.64 14.74 5.91
CA SER A 583 9.52 13.91 5.44
C SER A 583 8.65 13.44 6.60
N GLU A 584 9.26 12.95 7.68
CA GLU A 584 8.56 12.54 8.91
C GLU A 584 7.86 13.72 9.59
N ALA A 585 8.51 14.88 9.61
CA ALA A 585 7.93 16.10 10.15
C ALA A 585 6.71 16.59 9.33
N ALA A 586 6.80 16.54 8.01
CA ALA A 586 5.70 16.91 7.11
C ALA A 586 4.48 16.01 7.29
N GLU A 587 4.69 14.70 7.48
CA GLU A 587 3.62 13.75 7.75
C GLU A 587 2.93 14.00 9.09
N ASN A 588 3.69 14.30 10.14
CA ASN A 588 3.12 14.54 11.47
C ASN A 588 2.62 15.98 11.68
N ALA A 589 2.92 16.91 10.78
CA ALA A 589 2.60 18.32 10.93
C ALA A 589 1.10 18.59 11.16
N ASN A 590 0.23 18.00 10.34
CA ASN A 590 -1.22 18.17 10.47
C ASN A 590 -1.79 17.42 11.69
N ARG A 591 -1.15 16.35 12.13
CA ARG A 591 -1.50 15.63 13.37
C ARG A 591 -1.16 16.47 14.59
N VAL A 592 0.00 17.11 14.63
CA VAL A 592 0.39 18.05 15.68
C VAL A 592 -0.60 19.22 15.74
N ALA A 593 -0.97 19.77 14.59
CA ALA A 593 -1.97 20.84 14.52
C ALA A 593 -3.34 20.39 15.06
N THR A 594 -3.79 19.18 14.71
CA THR A 594 -5.05 18.58 15.18
C THR A 594 -5.01 18.33 16.68
N TYR A 595 -3.93 17.74 17.20
CA TYR A 595 -3.74 17.47 18.62
C TYR A 595 -3.83 18.75 19.45
N GLN A 596 -3.10 19.79 19.04
CA GLN A 596 -3.13 21.08 19.75
C GLN A 596 -4.49 21.76 19.67
N ALA A 597 -5.18 21.68 18.53
CA ALA A 597 -6.52 22.23 18.40
C ALA A 597 -7.51 21.52 19.33
N ALA A 598 -7.44 20.19 19.43
CA ALA A 598 -8.27 19.41 20.34
C ALA A 598 -8.01 19.75 21.82
N LEU A 599 -6.74 19.87 22.23
CA LEU A 599 -6.41 20.29 23.61
C LEU A 599 -6.90 21.70 23.90
N LYS A 600 -6.77 22.66 22.97
CA LYS A 600 -7.29 24.02 23.10
C LYS A 600 -8.82 24.06 23.18
N ALA A 601 -9.50 23.11 22.56
CA ALA A 601 -10.94 22.92 22.68
C ALA A 601 -11.36 22.21 23.98
N GLY A 602 -10.45 21.99 24.94
CA GLY A 602 -10.73 21.37 26.23
C GLY A 602 -10.83 19.84 26.22
N LYS A 603 -10.45 19.17 25.12
CA LYS A 603 -10.48 17.71 25.04
C LYS A 603 -9.34 17.10 25.84
N GLY A 604 -9.59 15.94 26.49
CA GLY A 604 -8.56 15.17 27.17
C GLY A 604 -7.50 14.60 26.22
N ARG A 605 -6.32 14.28 26.75
CA ARG A 605 -5.16 13.80 25.97
C ARG A 605 -5.46 12.55 25.14
N ALA A 606 -6.19 11.57 25.69
CA ALA A 606 -6.55 10.36 24.93
C ALA A 606 -7.38 10.67 23.69
N LEU A 607 -8.38 11.55 23.81
CA LEU A 607 -9.21 11.96 22.68
C LEU A 607 -8.42 12.77 21.67
N ALA A 608 -7.60 13.73 22.13
CA ALA A 608 -6.74 14.53 21.26
C ALA A 608 -5.73 13.66 20.49
N ALA A 609 -5.11 12.68 21.15
CA ALA A 609 -4.19 11.72 20.55
C ALA A 609 -4.91 10.83 19.51
N TYR A 610 -6.10 10.34 19.84
CA TYR A 610 -6.92 9.56 18.91
C TYR A 610 -7.31 10.37 17.67
N GLU A 611 -7.81 11.61 17.84
CA GLU A 611 -8.22 12.47 16.73
C GLU A 611 -7.04 12.85 15.82
N ALA A 612 -5.87 13.13 16.41
CA ALA A 612 -4.64 13.36 15.67
C ALA A 612 -4.21 12.16 14.86
N ARG A 613 -4.30 10.95 15.44
CA ARG A 613 -4.01 9.72 14.75
C ARG A 613 -5.03 9.39 13.67
N ASP A 614 -6.33 9.53 13.99
CA ASP A 614 -7.45 9.23 13.07
C ASP A 614 -7.54 10.21 11.90
N LEU A 615 -6.78 11.30 11.89
CA LEU A 615 -6.75 12.24 10.76
C LEU A 615 -6.42 11.52 9.46
N MET A 616 -5.36 10.68 9.49
CA MET A 616 -4.98 9.75 8.42
C MET A 616 -4.36 8.49 9.04
N ASP A 617 -5.19 7.60 9.56
CA ASP A 617 -4.72 6.37 10.18
C ASP A 617 -4.60 5.26 9.14
N PHE A 618 -3.43 5.14 8.53
CA PHE A 618 -3.11 4.05 7.61
C PHE A 618 -3.05 2.67 8.29
N SER A 619 -3.10 2.64 9.62
CA SER A 619 -3.22 1.42 10.39
C SER A 619 -4.63 0.87 10.43
N MET A 620 -5.64 1.66 10.12
CA MET A 620 -7.00 1.20 9.95
C MET A 620 -7.15 0.38 8.67
N GLN A 621 -7.81 -0.74 8.78
CA GLN A 621 -8.22 -1.56 7.64
C GLN A 621 -9.49 -2.34 7.98
N GLY A 622 -10.27 -2.65 6.95
CA GLY A 622 -11.47 -3.47 7.13
C GLY A 622 -11.14 -4.92 7.45
N ALA A 623 -12.05 -5.58 8.16
CA ALA A 623 -11.89 -6.96 8.60
C ALA A 623 -12.23 -8.01 7.52
N ALA A 624 -12.79 -7.63 6.37
CA ALA A 624 -13.10 -8.56 5.30
C ALA A 624 -11.82 -9.10 4.65
N LYS A 625 -11.74 -10.43 4.45
CA LYS A 625 -10.58 -11.10 3.84
C LYS A 625 -10.18 -10.47 2.49
N GLY A 626 -11.16 -10.15 1.64
CA GLY A 626 -10.92 -9.47 0.36
C GLY A 626 -10.26 -8.09 0.52
N MET A 627 -10.69 -7.29 1.50
CA MET A 627 -10.12 -5.98 1.78
C MET A 627 -8.65 -6.08 2.23
N ILE A 628 -8.32 -7.09 3.01
CA ILE A 628 -6.96 -7.33 3.47
C ILE A 628 -6.06 -7.74 2.31
N VAL A 629 -6.53 -8.66 1.46
CA VAL A 629 -5.80 -9.06 0.25
C VAL A 629 -5.59 -7.84 -0.66
N LEU A 630 -6.62 -7.05 -0.93
CA LEU A 630 -6.50 -5.84 -1.74
C LEU A 630 -5.53 -4.83 -1.12
N THR A 631 -5.60 -4.64 0.20
CA THR A 631 -4.65 -3.78 0.93
C THR A 631 -3.22 -4.30 0.81
N ASP A 632 -3.01 -5.61 0.83
CA ASP A 632 -1.67 -6.22 0.72
C ASP A 632 -1.05 -6.11 -0.67
N ILE A 633 -1.86 -6.14 -1.74
CA ILE A 633 -1.37 -6.22 -3.12
C ILE A 633 -1.48 -4.93 -3.92
N LEU A 634 -2.43 -4.03 -3.58
CA LEU A 634 -2.64 -2.77 -4.29
C LEU A 634 -2.00 -1.59 -3.55
N PRO A 635 -1.12 -0.82 -4.23
CA PRO A 635 -0.54 0.38 -3.64
C PRO A 635 -1.62 1.45 -3.42
N PHE A 636 -1.51 2.19 -2.32
CA PHE A 636 -2.39 3.30 -1.93
C PHE A 636 -3.87 2.97 -1.72
N PHE A 637 -4.31 1.72 -1.93
CA PHE A 637 -5.72 1.32 -1.79
C PHE A 637 -6.27 1.62 -0.39
N ASN A 638 -5.53 1.18 0.66
CA ASN A 638 -5.97 1.44 2.04
C ASN A 638 -6.05 2.93 2.36
N ALA A 639 -5.08 3.74 1.90
CA ALA A 639 -5.07 5.18 2.15
C ALA A 639 -6.32 5.86 1.59
N ARG A 640 -6.73 5.51 0.37
CA ARG A 640 -7.95 6.04 -0.28
C ARG A 640 -9.22 5.59 0.44
N MET A 641 -9.29 4.31 0.83
CA MET A 641 -10.43 3.79 1.60
C MET A 641 -10.57 4.52 2.93
N GLN A 642 -9.46 4.74 3.64
CA GLN A 642 -9.48 5.48 4.91
C GLN A 642 -9.85 6.95 4.73
N GLY A 643 -9.40 7.62 3.66
CA GLY A 643 -9.79 8.99 3.32
C GLY A 643 -11.30 9.13 3.12
N LEU A 644 -11.91 8.25 2.31
CA LEU A 644 -13.36 8.20 2.11
C LEU A 644 -14.11 7.92 3.42
N GLY A 645 -13.66 6.92 4.19
CA GLY A 645 -14.26 6.60 5.50
C GLY A 645 -14.15 7.75 6.49
N LYS A 646 -13.03 8.48 6.51
CA LYS A 646 -12.84 9.66 7.36
C LYS A 646 -13.77 10.81 6.96
N LEU A 647 -13.89 11.11 5.68
CA LEU A 647 -14.82 12.12 5.17
C LEU A 647 -16.27 11.78 5.56
N ALA A 648 -16.69 10.53 5.36
CA ALA A 648 -18.02 10.08 5.74
C ALA A 648 -18.27 10.22 7.25
N ARG A 649 -17.29 9.87 8.08
CA ARG A 649 -17.37 10.08 9.55
C ARG A 649 -17.44 11.55 9.92
N ALA A 650 -16.65 12.43 9.28
CA ALA A 650 -16.65 13.86 9.52
C ALA A 650 -17.99 14.51 9.14
N VAL A 651 -18.54 14.16 7.99
CA VAL A 651 -19.88 14.63 7.56
C VAL A 651 -20.95 14.19 8.55
N LYS A 652 -20.89 12.95 9.05
CA LYS A 652 -21.84 12.44 10.04
C LYS A 652 -21.71 13.14 11.40
N ALA A 653 -20.47 13.43 11.84
CA ALA A 653 -20.21 14.05 13.15
C ALA A 653 -20.52 15.54 13.18
N ASN A 654 -20.17 16.27 12.11
CA ASN A 654 -20.36 17.71 12.04
C ASN A 654 -20.69 18.17 10.60
N PRO A 655 -21.93 17.89 10.12
CA PRO A 655 -22.30 18.15 8.72
C PRO A 655 -22.23 19.64 8.37
N GLN A 656 -22.61 20.53 9.29
CA GLN A 656 -22.62 21.98 9.05
C GLN A 656 -21.22 22.55 8.81
N ALA A 657 -20.23 22.15 9.63
CA ALA A 657 -18.85 22.60 9.45
C ALA A 657 -18.24 22.10 8.14
N VAL A 658 -18.46 20.81 7.80
CA VAL A 658 -17.94 20.22 6.57
C VAL A 658 -18.59 20.87 5.34
N LEU A 659 -19.91 21.06 5.35
CA LEU A 659 -20.62 21.72 4.25
C LEU A 659 -20.24 23.20 4.10
N LYS A 660 -20.09 23.94 5.20
CA LYS A 660 -19.65 25.35 5.16
C LYS A 660 -18.26 25.49 4.55
N ARG A 661 -17.30 24.67 4.98
CA ARG A 661 -15.92 24.71 4.45
C ARG A 661 -15.82 24.09 3.05
N GLY A 662 -16.58 23.04 2.78
CA GLY A 662 -16.77 22.51 1.43
C GLY A 662 -17.35 23.56 0.48
N GLY A 663 -18.35 24.31 0.92
CA GLY A 663 -18.91 25.43 0.16
C GLY A 663 -17.89 26.53 -0.16
N LEU A 664 -16.97 26.83 0.75
CA LEU A 664 -15.85 27.75 0.47
C LEU A 664 -14.91 27.17 -0.62
N ILE A 665 -14.65 25.87 -0.59
CA ILE A 665 -13.85 25.21 -1.63
C ILE A 665 -14.59 25.26 -2.98
N VAL A 666 -15.92 25.00 -2.99
CA VAL A 666 -16.73 25.14 -4.20
C VAL A 666 -16.63 26.55 -4.76
N ALA A 667 -16.86 27.57 -3.91
CA ALA A 667 -16.81 28.97 -4.32
C ALA A 667 -15.45 29.36 -4.92
N ALA A 668 -14.35 28.97 -4.28
CA ALA A 668 -13.00 29.21 -4.78
C ALA A 668 -12.74 28.48 -6.12
N SER A 669 -13.18 27.23 -6.23
CA SER A 669 -13.04 26.43 -7.47
C SER A 669 -13.84 27.02 -8.63
N VAL A 670 -15.08 27.42 -8.36
CA VAL A 670 -15.93 28.05 -9.36
C VAL A 670 -15.40 29.41 -9.79
N ALA A 671 -14.86 30.21 -8.85
CA ALA A 671 -14.23 31.50 -9.19
C ALA A 671 -13.01 31.30 -10.08
N LEU A 672 -12.14 30.33 -9.78
CA LEU A 672 -11.00 29.99 -10.62
C LEU A 672 -11.42 29.44 -12.00
N LEU A 673 -12.47 28.61 -12.03
CA LEU A 673 -13.02 28.13 -13.29
C LEU A 673 -13.60 29.27 -14.14
N ALA A 674 -14.30 30.21 -13.51
CA ALA A 674 -14.82 31.38 -14.21
C ALA A 674 -13.71 32.27 -14.78
N ALA A 675 -12.62 32.46 -14.03
CA ALA A 675 -11.45 33.19 -14.51
C ALA A 675 -10.75 32.51 -15.68
N ASN A 676 -10.87 31.20 -15.80
CA ASN A 676 -10.28 30.38 -16.87
C ASN A 676 -11.28 29.99 -17.97
N TRP A 677 -12.53 30.49 -17.94
CA TRP A 677 -13.63 30.00 -18.76
C TRP A 677 -13.38 30.07 -20.27
N ASP A 678 -12.77 31.14 -20.72
CA ASP A 678 -12.45 31.39 -22.12
C ASP A 678 -10.93 31.44 -22.41
N ASP A 679 -10.10 30.92 -21.48
CA ASP A 679 -8.66 30.84 -21.65
C ASP A 679 -8.31 29.57 -22.46
N ASP A 680 -7.80 29.74 -23.67
CA ASP A 680 -7.38 28.64 -24.54
C ASP A 680 -6.32 27.75 -23.88
N ARG A 681 -5.44 28.34 -23.06
CA ARG A 681 -4.40 27.59 -22.32
C ARG A 681 -5.03 26.62 -21.34
N TYR A 682 -6.13 27.00 -20.69
CA TYR A 682 -6.88 26.11 -19.80
C TYR A 682 -7.62 25.01 -20.59
N GLU A 683 -8.22 25.35 -21.74
CA GLU A 683 -8.92 24.36 -22.57
C GLU A 683 -7.95 23.30 -23.15
N GLU A 684 -6.73 23.66 -23.46
CA GLU A 684 -5.68 22.74 -23.92
C GLU A 684 -5.21 21.73 -22.86
N LEU A 685 -5.50 21.97 -21.57
CA LEU A 685 -5.08 21.06 -20.51
C LEU A 685 -5.81 19.71 -20.63
N PRO A 686 -5.09 18.59 -20.39
CA PRO A 686 -5.71 17.28 -20.31
C PRO A 686 -6.78 17.18 -19.19
N ASP A 687 -7.81 16.38 -19.39
CA ASP A 687 -8.89 16.21 -18.42
C ASP A 687 -8.38 15.79 -17.03
N TRP A 688 -7.40 14.88 -16.96
CA TRP A 688 -6.82 14.45 -15.68
C TRP A 688 -6.13 15.58 -14.91
N ASP A 689 -5.51 16.55 -15.60
CA ASP A 689 -4.83 17.68 -14.98
C ASP A 689 -5.85 18.66 -14.37
N LYS A 690 -6.93 18.95 -15.13
CA LYS A 690 -8.07 19.73 -14.62
C LYS A 690 -8.76 19.08 -13.42
N ASP A 691 -8.80 17.75 -13.35
CA ASP A 691 -9.44 17.03 -12.25
C ASP A 691 -8.62 17.05 -10.95
N ILE A 692 -7.29 17.01 -11.05
CA ILE A 692 -6.38 16.85 -9.90
C ILE A 692 -5.84 18.19 -9.38
N TYR A 693 -5.83 19.24 -10.23
CA TYR A 693 -5.26 20.55 -9.89
C TYR A 693 -6.24 21.69 -10.13
N TRP A 694 -6.12 22.74 -9.34
CA TRP A 694 -6.57 24.09 -9.67
C TRP A 694 -5.53 24.77 -10.52
N HIS A 695 -5.96 25.48 -11.55
CA HIS A 695 -5.09 26.18 -12.49
C HIS A 695 -5.35 27.67 -12.45
N PHE A 696 -4.28 28.48 -12.51
CA PHE A 696 -4.38 29.91 -12.63
C PHE A 696 -3.18 30.46 -13.40
N PHE A 697 -3.40 31.54 -14.12
CA PHE A 697 -2.42 32.16 -15.00
C PHE A 697 -2.11 33.55 -14.49
N ILE A 698 -0.82 33.90 -14.38
CA ILE A 698 -0.33 35.25 -14.03
C ILE A 698 0.61 35.65 -15.14
N GLY A 699 0.13 36.55 -16.04
CA GLY A 699 0.79 36.80 -17.30
C GLY A 699 0.96 35.54 -18.13
N ASP A 700 2.17 35.23 -18.56
CA ASP A 700 2.48 34.03 -19.32
C ASP A 700 2.80 32.82 -18.44
N GLN A 701 2.84 33.00 -17.13
CA GLN A 701 3.15 31.91 -16.20
C GLN A 701 1.89 31.12 -15.84
N HIS A 702 1.97 29.79 -15.92
CA HIS A 702 0.90 28.88 -15.57
C HIS A 702 1.21 28.18 -14.24
N PHE A 703 0.43 28.50 -13.22
CA PHE A 703 0.50 27.89 -11.91
C PHE A 703 -0.60 26.88 -11.72
N ARG A 704 -0.31 25.86 -10.91
CA ARG A 704 -1.31 24.87 -10.50
C ARG A 704 -1.12 24.47 -9.03
N LEU A 705 -2.24 24.26 -8.34
CA LEU A 705 -2.28 23.79 -6.94
C LEU A 705 -3.00 22.45 -6.88
N PRO A 706 -2.46 21.46 -6.16
CA PRO A 706 -3.12 20.16 -6.03
C PRO A 706 -4.42 20.27 -5.24
N LYS A 707 -5.51 19.74 -5.78
CA LYS A 707 -6.79 19.58 -5.07
C LYS A 707 -6.64 18.54 -3.96
N PRO A 708 -7.23 18.75 -2.77
CA PRO A 708 -7.21 17.74 -1.71
C PRO A 708 -8.04 16.53 -2.14
N PHE A 709 -7.53 15.35 -1.95
CA PHE A 709 -8.06 14.06 -2.41
C PHE A 709 -9.60 13.97 -2.54
N GLU A 710 -10.27 13.28 -1.64
CA GLU A 710 -11.73 13.03 -1.67
C GLU A 710 -12.54 14.34 -1.54
N ILE A 711 -12.06 15.28 -0.73
CA ILE A 711 -12.66 16.62 -0.57
C ILE A 711 -12.54 17.40 -1.87
N GLY A 712 -11.38 17.33 -2.54
CA GLY A 712 -11.18 17.99 -3.83
C GLY A 712 -12.08 17.40 -4.92
N LEU A 713 -12.27 16.08 -4.94
CA LEU A 713 -13.22 15.45 -5.85
C LEU A 713 -14.65 15.97 -5.60
N MET A 714 -15.11 15.93 -4.34
CA MET A 714 -16.50 16.26 -3.99
C MET A 714 -16.82 17.74 -4.11
N PHE A 715 -15.92 18.61 -3.66
CA PHE A 715 -16.17 20.05 -3.51
C PHE A 715 -15.42 20.93 -4.53
N ALA A 716 -14.57 20.37 -5.38
CA ALA A 716 -13.93 21.11 -6.46
C ALA A 716 -14.24 20.47 -7.83
N THR A 717 -13.75 19.26 -8.09
CA THR A 717 -13.79 18.64 -9.41
C THR A 717 -15.24 18.39 -9.89
N LEU A 718 -16.11 17.82 -9.05
CA LEU A 718 -17.50 17.56 -9.45
C LEU A 718 -18.27 18.86 -9.75
N PRO A 719 -18.23 19.92 -8.91
CA PRO A 719 -18.87 21.20 -9.23
C PRO A 719 -18.32 21.85 -10.51
N GLU A 720 -16.98 21.85 -10.70
CA GLU A 720 -16.38 22.39 -11.93
C GLU A 720 -16.84 21.64 -13.18
N ARG A 721 -16.85 20.32 -13.16
CA ARG A 721 -17.30 19.50 -14.28
C ARG A 721 -18.79 19.69 -14.56
N MET A 722 -19.62 19.81 -13.51
CA MET A 722 -21.04 20.07 -13.63
C MET A 722 -21.30 21.43 -14.31
N ILE A 723 -20.60 22.49 -13.89
CA ILE A 723 -20.73 23.83 -14.48
C ILE A 723 -20.26 23.80 -15.95
N ARG A 724 -19.18 23.11 -16.27
CA ARG A 724 -18.70 22.97 -17.67
C ARG A 724 -19.70 22.21 -18.54
N ALA A 725 -20.39 21.21 -17.98
CA ALA A 725 -21.44 20.49 -18.71
C ALA A 725 -22.69 21.36 -18.93
N ILE A 726 -23.14 22.10 -17.91
CA ILE A 726 -24.27 23.03 -18.02
C ILE A 726 -23.94 24.18 -19.00
N GLY A 727 -22.71 24.71 -18.95
CA GLY A 727 -22.24 25.78 -19.83
C GLY A 727 -21.85 25.33 -21.25
N GLY A 728 -22.12 24.06 -21.62
CA GLY A 728 -21.92 23.55 -22.98
C GLY A 728 -20.45 23.27 -23.36
N LYS A 729 -19.47 23.44 -22.45
CA LYS A 729 -18.07 23.09 -22.68
C LYS A 729 -17.83 21.58 -22.71
N GLU A 730 -18.73 20.80 -22.11
CA GLU A 730 -18.67 19.34 -22.05
C GLU A 730 -20.04 18.72 -22.33
N SER A 731 -20.09 17.61 -23.08
CA SER A 731 -21.33 16.87 -23.27
C SER A 731 -21.71 16.08 -22.01
N GLY A 732 -23.02 15.86 -21.79
CA GLY A 732 -23.48 15.06 -20.64
C GLY A 732 -22.89 13.63 -20.61
N LYS A 733 -22.65 13.01 -21.77
CA LYS A 733 -21.96 11.72 -21.87
C LYS A 733 -20.48 11.82 -21.41
N LYS A 734 -19.78 12.90 -21.78
CA LYS A 734 -18.41 13.13 -21.34
C LYS A 734 -18.37 13.37 -19.83
N PHE A 735 -19.26 14.19 -19.30
CA PHE A 735 -19.40 14.41 -17.85
C PHE A 735 -19.60 13.11 -17.08
N ALA A 736 -20.59 12.28 -17.46
CA ALA A 736 -20.86 11.01 -16.79
C ALA A 736 -19.63 10.07 -16.83
N LYS A 737 -18.94 9.99 -17.98
CA LYS A 737 -17.72 9.19 -18.13
C LYS A 737 -16.58 9.68 -17.22
N LEU A 738 -16.37 11.00 -17.15
CA LEU A 738 -15.31 11.59 -16.31
C LEU A 738 -15.61 11.41 -14.83
N VAL A 739 -16.87 11.60 -14.41
CA VAL A 739 -17.30 11.34 -13.04
C VAL A 739 -17.09 9.88 -12.67
N ALA A 740 -17.54 8.94 -13.50
CA ALA A 740 -17.33 7.51 -13.26
C ALA A 740 -15.85 7.15 -13.18
N ARG A 741 -15.03 7.68 -14.10
CA ARG A 741 -13.56 7.50 -14.07
C ARG A 741 -12.96 8.00 -12.77
N ASN A 742 -13.28 9.22 -12.35
CA ASN A 742 -12.75 9.83 -11.13
C ASN A 742 -13.14 9.04 -9.88
N PHE A 743 -14.38 8.54 -9.80
CA PHE A 743 -14.78 7.64 -8.71
C PHE A 743 -14.02 6.32 -8.73
N MET A 744 -13.85 5.69 -9.90
CA MET A 744 -13.09 4.44 -10.03
C MET A 744 -11.63 4.63 -9.67
N GLU A 745 -11.01 5.72 -10.11
CA GLU A 745 -9.62 6.07 -9.76
C GLU A 745 -9.46 6.35 -8.26
N GLN A 746 -10.46 7.00 -7.62
CA GLN A 746 -10.45 7.22 -6.16
C GLN A 746 -10.57 5.90 -5.39
N LEU A 747 -11.32 4.94 -5.88
CA LEU A 747 -11.38 3.60 -5.27
C LEU A 747 -10.09 2.80 -5.51
N ALA A 748 -9.14 3.29 -6.32
CA ALA A 748 -7.90 2.61 -6.70
C ALA A 748 -8.13 1.17 -7.21
N PHE A 749 -9.27 0.95 -7.87
CA PHE A 749 -9.65 -0.38 -8.30
C PHE A 749 -8.93 -0.75 -9.59
N ASN A 750 -7.62 -1.00 -9.49
CA ASN A 750 -6.91 -1.75 -10.52
C ASN A 750 -6.86 -3.21 -10.06
N PRO A 751 -7.57 -4.13 -10.72
CA PRO A 751 -7.63 -5.52 -10.30
C PRO A 751 -6.29 -6.26 -10.49
N ILE A 752 -5.33 -5.66 -11.18
CA ILE A 752 -4.01 -6.25 -11.44
C ILE A 752 -3.06 -5.92 -10.28
N PRO A 753 -2.53 -6.93 -9.58
CA PRO A 753 -1.54 -6.71 -8.53
C PRO A 753 -0.29 -6.01 -9.05
N GLN A 754 0.34 -5.17 -8.22
CA GLN A 754 1.52 -4.39 -8.61
C GLN A 754 2.68 -5.24 -9.15
N ILE A 755 2.82 -6.48 -8.67
CA ILE A 755 3.85 -7.39 -9.18
C ILE A 755 3.65 -7.74 -10.66
N ALA A 756 2.40 -7.81 -11.12
CA ALA A 756 2.06 -8.17 -12.49
C ALA A 756 1.78 -6.96 -13.39
N LEU A 757 1.44 -5.79 -12.80
CA LEU A 757 0.97 -4.63 -13.55
C LEU A 757 1.97 -4.15 -14.61
N PRO A 758 3.24 -3.83 -14.29
CA PRO A 758 4.17 -3.31 -15.31
C PRO A 758 4.48 -4.35 -16.40
N LEU A 759 4.43 -5.64 -16.07
CA LEU A 759 4.58 -6.73 -17.04
C LEU A 759 3.36 -6.83 -17.96
N ALA A 760 2.16 -6.79 -17.39
CA ALA A 760 0.93 -6.81 -18.16
C ALA A 760 0.84 -5.61 -19.12
N GLU A 761 1.19 -4.42 -18.65
CA GLU A 761 1.25 -3.21 -19.45
C GLU A 761 2.23 -3.33 -20.63
N ASN A 762 3.41 -3.90 -20.37
CA ASN A 762 4.40 -4.17 -21.41
C ASN A 762 3.92 -5.21 -22.44
N LEU A 763 3.22 -6.26 -21.98
CA LEU A 763 2.69 -7.30 -22.88
C LEU A 763 1.59 -6.77 -23.79
N VAL A 764 0.67 -5.98 -23.23
CA VAL A 764 -0.42 -5.37 -24.02
C VAL A 764 0.00 -4.07 -24.70
N ASN A 765 1.23 -3.61 -24.50
CA ASN A 765 1.76 -2.33 -24.99
C ASN A 765 0.89 -1.13 -24.62
N TYR A 766 0.41 -1.09 -23.37
CA TYR A 766 -0.50 -0.05 -22.91
C TYR A 766 -0.25 0.30 -21.45
N ASP A 767 0.02 1.55 -21.16
CA ASP A 767 0.15 2.08 -19.82
C ASP A 767 -1.25 2.44 -19.29
N PHE A 768 -1.74 1.69 -18.31
CA PHE A 768 -3.07 1.90 -17.73
C PHE A 768 -3.19 3.21 -16.94
N PHE A 769 -2.07 3.72 -16.43
CA PHE A 769 -2.07 4.99 -15.69
C PHE A 769 -2.21 6.20 -16.62
N SER A 770 -1.43 6.25 -17.70
CA SER A 770 -1.47 7.36 -18.64
C SER A 770 -2.56 7.20 -19.70
N GLY A 771 -3.10 6.00 -19.88
CA GLY A 771 -4.08 5.69 -20.91
C GLY A 771 -3.51 5.69 -22.33
N ASN A 772 -2.19 5.51 -22.47
CA ASN A 772 -1.49 5.59 -23.74
C ASN A 772 -0.66 4.33 -24.03
N PRO A 773 -0.40 4.02 -25.31
CA PRO A 773 0.55 2.97 -25.66
C PRO A 773 1.98 3.32 -25.19
N ILE A 774 2.70 2.33 -24.68
CA ILE A 774 4.12 2.45 -24.30
C ILE A 774 4.97 2.69 -25.54
N GLU A 775 4.75 1.86 -26.56
CA GLU A 775 5.34 2.03 -27.89
C GLU A 775 4.28 2.61 -28.83
N GLY A 776 4.58 3.72 -29.44
CA GLY A 776 3.67 4.34 -30.41
C GLY A 776 3.63 3.58 -31.74
N MET A 777 2.64 3.90 -32.58
CA MET A 777 2.54 3.30 -33.93
C MET A 777 3.78 3.55 -34.81
N ALA A 778 4.56 4.59 -34.54
CA ALA A 778 5.82 4.85 -35.25
C ALA A 778 6.91 3.84 -34.88
N ASP A 779 6.89 3.33 -33.65
CA ASP A 779 7.89 2.38 -33.16
C ASP A 779 7.67 0.97 -33.75
N ALA A 780 6.46 0.65 -34.22
CA ALA A 780 6.12 -0.66 -34.77
C ALA A 780 6.99 -1.05 -35.99
N ASN A 781 7.47 -0.06 -36.73
CA ASN A 781 8.33 -0.28 -37.92
C ASN A 781 9.82 -0.29 -37.59
N LEU A 782 10.21 -0.16 -36.32
CA LEU A 782 11.60 -0.18 -35.87
C LEU A 782 11.94 -1.53 -35.23
N LEU A 783 13.20 -1.93 -35.32
CA LEU A 783 13.75 -3.02 -34.53
C LEU A 783 13.52 -2.74 -33.04
N SER A 784 13.30 -3.77 -32.25
CA SER A 784 12.96 -3.58 -30.81
C SER A 784 13.98 -2.73 -30.08
N GLY A 785 15.28 -2.98 -30.25
CA GLY A 785 16.35 -2.18 -29.63
C GLY A 785 16.42 -0.72 -30.07
N ALA A 786 15.81 -0.36 -31.21
CA ALA A 786 15.75 1.00 -31.73
C ALA A 786 14.46 1.76 -31.32
N ARG A 787 13.57 1.16 -30.52
CA ARG A 787 12.31 1.77 -30.08
C ARG A 787 12.52 2.65 -28.85
N TYR A 788 13.12 3.80 -29.08
CA TYR A 788 13.37 4.80 -28.03
C TYR A 788 13.00 6.21 -28.49
N ASP A 789 12.81 7.09 -27.56
CA ASP A 789 12.60 8.52 -27.79
C ASP A 789 13.43 9.37 -26.82
N GLN A 790 13.19 10.67 -26.85
CA GLN A 790 13.88 11.66 -26.01
C GLN A 790 13.77 11.42 -24.50
N ARG A 791 12.76 10.69 -24.04
CA ARG A 791 12.51 10.41 -22.63
C ARG A 791 13.18 9.13 -22.18
N THR A 792 13.50 8.26 -23.13
CA THR A 792 14.13 6.98 -22.88
C THR A 792 15.54 7.18 -22.32
N SER A 793 15.83 6.57 -21.18
CA SER A 793 17.13 6.66 -20.52
C SER A 793 18.25 6.06 -21.39
N LEU A 794 19.47 6.57 -21.25
CA LEU A 794 20.64 5.99 -21.92
C LEU A 794 20.90 4.55 -21.49
N LEU A 795 20.69 4.26 -20.20
CA LEU A 795 20.80 2.90 -19.68
C LEU A 795 19.84 1.93 -20.40
N ALA A 796 18.59 2.33 -20.59
CA ALA A 796 17.61 1.52 -21.30
C ALA A 796 17.97 1.37 -22.79
N ARG A 797 18.57 2.40 -23.42
CA ARG A 797 19.04 2.33 -24.81
C ARG A 797 20.19 1.35 -24.95
N GLN A 798 21.22 1.43 -24.10
CA GLN A 798 22.33 0.49 -24.09
C GLN A 798 21.85 -0.95 -23.85
N ALA A 799 20.96 -1.14 -22.86
CA ALA A 799 20.36 -2.44 -22.62
C ALA A 799 19.53 -2.94 -23.82
N GLY A 800 18.80 -2.04 -24.48
CA GLY A 800 18.03 -2.37 -25.68
C GLY A 800 18.89 -2.79 -26.86
N GLU A 801 19.99 -2.09 -27.10
CA GLU A 801 20.97 -2.40 -28.12
C GLU A 801 21.66 -3.76 -27.85
N GLN A 802 22.03 -4.01 -26.58
CA GLN A 802 22.74 -5.23 -26.19
C GLN A 802 21.84 -6.47 -26.18
N PHE A 803 20.58 -6.35 -25.70
CA PHE A 803 19.68 -7.48 -25.50
C PHE A 803 18.58 -7.61 -26.56
N GLY A 804 18.48 -6.66 -27.50
CA GLY A 804 17.43 -6.61 -28.51
C GLY A 804 16.03 -6.31 -27.96
N TRP A 805 15.94 -5.73 -26.73
CA TRP A 805 14.67 -5.38 -26.09
C TRP A 805 14.32 -3.91 -26.37
N SER A 806 13.02 -3.60 -26.25
CA SER A 806 12.59 -2.22 -26.44
C SER A 806 13.03 -1.33 -25.27
N PRO A 807 13.84 -0.29 -25.50
CA PRO A 807 14.25 0.64 -24.46
C PRO A 807 13.09 1.36 -23.77
N LYS A 808 12.01 1.68 -24.48
CA LYS A 808 10.79 2.26 -23.87
C LYS A 808 10.14 1.30 -22.87
N LYS A 809 10.10 0.01 -23.20
CA LYS A 809 9.54 -1.03 -22.34
C LYS A 809 10.44 -1.30 -21.14
N ILE A 810 11.77 -1.19 -21.29
CA ILE A 810 12.72 -1.30 -20.17
C ILE A 810 12.51 -0.16 -19.18
N ASP A 811 12.46 1.09 -19.64
CA ASP A 811 12.18 2.25 -18.79
C ASP A 811 10.82 2.14 -18.09
N HIS A 812 9.80 1.67 -18.83
CA HIS A 812 8.47 1.44 -18.27
C HIS A 812 8.48 0.39 -17.14
N LEU A 813 9.22 -0.72 -17.30
CA LEU A 813 9.39 -1.71 -16.24
C LEU A 813 10.07 -1.12 -15.00
N ILE A 814 11.18 -0.41 -15.20
CA ILE A 814 11.94 0.18 -14.09
C ILE A 814 11.05 1.18 -13.34
N THR A 815 10.44 2.12 -14.05
CA THR A 815 9.59 3.15 -13.43
C THR A 815 8.28 2.59 -12.89
N GLY A 816 7.71 1.58 -13.52
CA GLY A 816 6.51 0.89 -13.08
C GLY A 816 6.69 0.18 -11.74
N TYR A 817 7.87 -0.42 -11.48
CA TYR A 817 8.15 -1.05 -10.19
C TYR A 817 8.69 -0.09 -9.13
N THR A 818 9.42 0.95 -9.53
CA THR A 818 10.15 1.84 -8.60
C THR A 818 9.54 3.23 -8.48
N GLY A 819 8.52 3.53 -9.26
CA GLY A 819 7.86 4.83 -9.27
C GLY A 819 8.79 5.99 -9.64
N THR A 820 8.56 7.13 -9.03
CA THR A 820 9.33 8.36 -9.28
C THR A 820 10.81 8.22 -8.95
N LEU A 821 11.18 7.39 -7.97
CA LEU A 821 12.59 7.12 -7.62
C LEU A 821 13.34 6.53 -8.81
N GLY A 822 12.74 5.56 -9.51
CA GLY A 822 13.35 4.98 -10.71
C GLY A 822 13.63 6.03 -11.80
N ALA A 823 12.68 6.93 -12.03
CA ALA A 823 12.86 8.03 -12.97
C ALA A 823 14.02 8.97 -12.57
N TYR A 824 14.19 9.26 -11.28
CA TYR A 824 15.32 10.07 -10.78
C TYR A 824 16.66 9.34 -10.90
N VAL A 825 16.70 8.04 -10.57
CA VAL A 825 17.92 7.21 -10.70
C VAL A 825 18.33 7.13 -12.16
N LEU A 826 17.42 6.82 -13.07
CA LEU A 826 17.69 6.81 -14.51
C LEU A 826 18.18 8.17 -15.01
N GLY A 827 17.56 9.27 -14.54
CA GLY A 827 17.99 10.63 -14.87
C GLY A 827 19.40 10.97 -14.38
N ALA A 828 19.75 10.55 -13.15
CA ALA A 828 21.09 10.74 -12.60
C ALA A 828 22.14 9.90 -13.35
N MET A 829 21.84 8.65 -13.68
CA MET A 829 22.71 7.80 -14.48
C MET A 829 22.94 8.38 -15.88
N ASP A 830 21.91 8.97 -16.49
CA ASP A 830 22.03 9.65 -17.76
C ASP A 830 23.01 10.85 -17.70
N ILE A 831 23.00 11.61 -16.59
CA ILE A 831 23.94 12.73 -16.40
C ILE A 831 25.38 12.20 -16.35
N VAL A 832 25.62 11.11 -15.60
CA VAL A 832 26.95 10.49 -15.48
C VAL A 832 27.42 9.95 -16.84
N LEU A 833 26.57 9.18 -17.54
CA LEU A 833 26.92 8.60 -18.84
C LEU A 833 27.24 9.69 -19.91
N ARG A 834 26.51 10.80 -19.88
CA ARG A 834 26.79 11.93 -20.78
C ARG A 834 28.09 12.67 -20.42
N GLY A 835 28.44 12.75 -19.13
CA GLY A 835 29.70 13.31 -18.67
C GLY A 835 30.94 12.51 -19.11
N MET A 836 30.76 11.25 -19.51
CA MET A 836 31.79 10.40 -20.08
C MET A 836 32.07 10.70 -21.58
N GLY A 837 31.33 11.62 -22.22
CA GLY A 837 31.64 12.16 -23.54
C GLY A 837 31.14 11.36 -24.74
N GLU A 838 30.49 10.23 -24.56
CA GLU A 838 29.99 9.39 -25.67
C GLU A 838 28.69 9.89 -26.31
N TYR A 839 27.95 10.75 -25.60
CA TYR A 839 26.63 11.22 -26.03
C TYR A 839 26.52 12.74 -26.02
N GLY A 840 25.88 13.29 -27.03
CA GLY A 840 25.69 14.75 -27.18
C GLY A 840 24.88 15.35 -25.98
N GLU A 841 25.06 16.66 -25.76
CA GLU A 841 24.35 17.38 -24.69
C GLU A 841 22.83 17.22 -24.75
N ARG A 842 22.19 17.16 -23.58
CA ARG A 842 20.73 17.24 -23.49
C ARG A 842 20.23 18.66 -23.80
N PRO A 843 18.99 18.80 -24.31
CA PRO A 843 18.35 20.11 -24.33
C PRO A 843 18.36 20.74 -22.94
N ALA A 844 18.61 22.02 -22.83
CA ALA A 844 18.64 22.73 -21.55
C ALA A 844 17.34 22.49 -20.73
N LEU A 845 17.49 22.23 -19.44
CA LEU A 845 16.35 22.04 -18.54
C LEU A 845 15.67 23.40 -18.30
N ARG A 846 14.34 23.41 -18.42
CA ARG A 846 13.54 24.57 -18.00
C ARG A 846 13.24 24.48 -16.52
N VAL A 847 12.98 25.62 -15.89
CA VAL A 847 12.60 25.72 -14.48
C VAL A 847 11.35 24.88 -14.18
N ASP A 848 10.39 24.84 -15.10
CA ASP A 848 9.17 24.05 -14.99
C ASP A 848 9.37 22.52 -15.19
N GLU A 849 10.57 22.10 -15.61
CA GLU A 849 10.96 20.68 -15.70
C GLU A 849 11.71 20.22 -14.45
N LEU A 850 12.13 21.13 -13.57
CA LEU A 850 12.83 20.78 -12.35
C LEU A 850 11.93 19.98 -11.41
N PRO A 851 12.47 18.97 -10.71
CA PRO A 851 11.76 18.26 -9.66
C PRO A 851 11.10 19.23 -8.67
N VAL A 852 9.96 18.88 -8.10
CA VAL A 852 9.16 19.76 -7.23
C VAL A 852 8.49 20.91 -8.00
N ILE A 853 9.26 21.77 -8.70
CA ILE A 853 8.73 22.95 -9.40
C ILE A 853 7.72 22.54 -10.47
N LYS A 854 8.00 21.49 -11.23
CA LYS A 854 7.08 20.93 -12.24
C LYS A 854 5.69 20.56 -11.69
N SER A 855 5.55 20.37 -10.38
CA SER A 855 4.29 20.06 -9.72
C SER A 855 3.40 21.29 -9.51
N PHE A 856 3.98 22.48 -9.53
CA PHE A 856 3.29 23.74 -9.23
C PHE A 856 3.37 24.77 -10.36
N LEU A 857 4.39 24.70 -11.21
CA LEU A 857 4.62 25.58 -12.33
C LEU A 857 4.65 24.77 -13.63
N ARG A 858 3.90 25.23 -14.63
CA ARG A 858 4.03 24.82 -16.02
C ARG A 858 4.60 25.96 -16.82
N GLY A 859 5.64 25.71 -17.62
CA GLY A 859 6.24 26.74 -18.47
C GLY A 859 5.28 27.20 -19.55
N SER A 860 5.53 28.43 -20.04
CA SER A 860 4.84 29.04 -21.17
C SER A 860 5.13 28.34 -22.53
N ALA A 861 6.15 27.47 -22.56
CA ALA A 861 6.47 26.72 -23.77
C ALA A 861 5.45 25.65 -24.09
N ALA A 862 5.27 25.31 -25.37
CA ALA A 862 4.30 24.33 -25.83
C ALA A 862 4.36 23.01 -25.05
N PRO A 863 3.26 22.55 -24.46
CA PRO A 863 3.24 21.32 -23.68
C PRO A 863 3.47 20.10 -24.55
N LYS A 864 4.07 19.04 -23.98
CA LYS A 864 4.35 17.79 -24.69
C LYS A 864 3.08 17.02 -25.06
N SER A 865 2.01 17.18 -24.29
CA SER A 865 0.68 16.62 -24.53
C SER A 865 -0.39 17.67 -24.23
N THR A 866 -1.39 17.74 -25.09
CA THR A 866 -2.56 18.61 -24.94
C THR A 866 -3.83 17.76 -25.03
N GLN A 867 -4.97 18.30 -24.56
CA GLN A 867 -6.27 17.67 -24.74
C GLN A 867 -6.54 17.36 -26.23
N TYR A 868 -6.20 18.27 -27.12
CA TYR A 868 -6.33 18.04 -28.55
C TYR A 868 -5.47 16.89 -29.07
N SER A 869 -4.30 16.67 -28.50
CA SER A 869 -3.47 15.51 -28.85
C SER A 869 -4.12 14.20 -28.43
N GLU A 870 -4.71 14.15 -27.24
CA GLU A 870 -5.42 12.96 -26.75
C GLU A 870 -6.68 12.68 -27.57
N ASP A 871 -7.45 13.72 -27.88
CA ASP A 871 -8.65 13.63 -28.72
C ASP A 871 -8.30 13.19 -30.15
N PHE A 872 -7.24 13.73 -30.73
CA PHE A 872 -6.75 13.34 -32.06
C PHE A 872 -6.41 11.84 -32.11
N TYR A 873 -5.63 11.35 -31.17
CA TYR A 873 -5.24 9.92 -31.15
C TYR A 873 -6.43 9.02 -30.86
N ARG A 874 -7.39 9.44 -30.05
CA ARG A 874 -8.64 8.74 -29.79
C ARG A 874 -9.50 8.63 -31.06
N MET A 875 -9.70 9.75 -31.76
CA MET A 875 -10.41 9.77 -33.03
C MET A 875 -9.74 8.90 -34.08
N MET A 876 -8.42 8.94 -34.15
CA MET A 876 -7.61 8.12 -35.04
C MET A 876 -7.79 6.64 -34.79
N GLN A 877 -7.72 6.24 -33.52
CA GLN A 877 -7.94 4.85 -33.10
C GLN A 877 -9.35 4.38 -33.46
N GLN A 878 -10.35 5.19 -33.14
CA GLN A 878 -11.74 4.88 -33.48
C GLN A 878 -11.96 4.75 -34.98
N ALA A 879 -11.41 5.67 -35.77
CA ALA A 879 -11.53 5.61 -37.23
C ALA A 879 -10.85 4.36 -37.81
N ASN A 880 -9.72 3.96 -37.27
CA ASN A 880 -9.03 2.75 -37.71
C ASN A 880 -9.77 1.48 -37.28
N GLN A 881 -10.34 1.45 -36.07
CA GLN A 881 -11.16 0.32 -35.60
C GLN A 881 -12.40 0.13 -36.46
N VAL A 882 -13.17 1.21 -36.71
CA VAL A 882 -14.35 1.17 -37.57
C VAL A 882 -13.97 0.70 -38.98
N TYR A 883 -12.93 1.28 -39.56
CA TYR A 883 -12.47 0.92 -40.90
C TYR A 883 -12.01 -0.57 -40.93
N GLY A 884 -11.21 -1.01 -39.97
CA GLY A 884 -10.76 -2.40 -39.89
C GLY A 884 -11.92 -3.38 -39.75
N THR A 885 -12.93 -3.04 -38.93
CA THR A 885 -14.15 -3.85 -38.76
C THR A 885 -14.94 -3.94 -40.07
N VAL A 886 -15.11 -2.81 -40.75
CA VAL A 886 -15.78 -2.76 -42.07
C VAL A 886 -15.06 -3.65 -43.08
N GLN A 887 -13.73 -3.58 -43.18
CA GLN A 887 -12.94 -4.41 -44.11
C GLN A 887 -13.00 -5.89 -43.77
N ARG A 888 -12.91 -6.21 -42.47
CA ARG A 888 -13.02 -7.60 -42.00
C ARG A 888 -14.38 -8.20 -42.33
N TRP A 889 -15.49 -7.48 -42.04
CA TRP A 889 -16.83 -7.96 -42.37
C TRP A 889 -17.08 -8.09 -43.86
N LYS A 890 -16.45 -7.24 -44.70
CA LYS A 890 -16.43 -7.43 -46.14
C LYS A 890 -15.73 -8.73 -46.54
N GLY A 891 -14.59 -9.02 -45.97
CA GLY A 891 -13.86 -10.26 -46.23
C GLY A 891 -14.58 -11.51 -45.72
N GLU A 892 -15.36 -11.39 -44.64
CA GLU A 892 -16.24 -12.44 -44.10
C GLU A 892 -17.58 -12.57 -44.82
N HIS A 893 -17.79 -11.84 -45.94
CA HIS A 893 -19.04 -11.78 -46.71
C HIS A 893 -20.28 -11.27 -45.91
N ARG A 894 -20.05 -10.61 -44.77
CA ARG A 894 -21.11 -9.96 -43.95
C ARG A 894 -21.42 -8.57 -44.50
N LEU A 895 -21.94 -8.52 -45.72
CA LEU A 895 -22.11 -7.27 -46.48
C LEU A 895 -23.18 -6.34 -45.88
N GLN A 896 -24.23 -6.92 -45.33
CA GLN A 896 -25.32 -6.12 -44.74
C GLN A 896 -24.87 -5.39 -43.48
N GLU A 897 -24.23 -6.10 -42.55
CA GLU A 897 -23.70 -5.49 -41.32
C GLU A 897 -22.60 -4.49 -41.64
N SER A 898 -21.71 -4.81 -42.59
CA SER A 898 -20.69 -3.88 -43.04
C SER A 898 -21.26 -2.59 -43.58
N ARG A 899 -22.33 -2.66 -44.43
CA ARG A 899 -23.04 -1.48 -44.96
C ARG A 899 -23.79 -0.71 -43.85
N ALA A 900 -24.35 -1.41 -42.86
CA ALA A 900 -25.02 -0.78 -41.72
C ALA A 900 -24.02 0.04 -40.90
N LEU A 901 -22.87 -0.56 -40.54
CA LEU A 901 -21.81 0.13 -39.81
C LEU A 901 -21.23 1.31 -40.61
N GLN A 902 -21.06 1.18 -41.92
CA GLN A 902 -20.62 2.29 -42.78
C GLN A 902 -21.58 3.46 -42.78
N ARG A 903 -22.89 3.20 -42.75
CA ARG A 903 -23.93 4.25 -42.69
C ARG A 903 -23.93 4.91 -41.33
N GLU A 904 -23.93 4.12 -40.27
CA GLU A 904 -23.90 4.59 -38.88
C GLU A 904 -22.64 5.43 -38.56
N GLN A 905 -21.46 4.94 -38.99
CA GLN A 905 -20.19 5.58 -38.70
C GLN A 905 -19.62 6.37 -39.89
N ARG A 906 -20.49 6.85 -40.77
CA ARG A 906 -20.11 7.57 -42.03
C ARG A 906 -19.17 8.73 -41.76
N TYR A 907 -19.46 9.52 -40.72
CA TYR A 907 -18.65 10.70 -40.35
C TYR A 907 -17.21 10.30 -39.91
N ILE A 908 -17.12 9.26 -39.11
CA ILE A 908 -15.83 8.75 -38.63
C ILE A 908 -14.99 8.21 -39.80
N LEU A 909 -15.62 7.45 -40.70
CA LEU A 909 -14.92 6.93 -41.89
C LEU A 909 -14.48 8.06 -42.85
N ALA A 910 -15.29 9.08 -43.02
CA ALA A 910 -14.98 10.25 -43.86
C ALA A 910 -13.84 11.10 -43.28
N SER A 911 -13.69 11.11 -41.94
CA SER A 911 -12.58 11.84 -41.27
C SER A 911 -11.21 11.15 -41.37
N ARG A 912 -11.20 9.83 -41.60
CA ARG A 912 -9.99 8.97 -41.59
C ARG A 912 -8.88 9.46 -42.55
N PRO A 913 -9.11 9.85 -43.81
CA PRO A 913 -8.05 10.33 -44.70
C PRO A 913 -7.39 11.61 -44.16
N ARG A 914 -8.21 12.51 -43.54
CA ARG A 914 -7.70 13.76 -42.93
C ARG A 914 -6.87 13.45 -41.70
N LEU A 915 -7.35 12.55 -40.83
CA LEU A 915 -6.61 12.07 -39.67
C LEU A 915 -5.27 11.46 -40.07
N ASN A 916 -5.23 10.64 -41.10
CA ASN A 916 -4.01 10.02 -41.61
C ASN A 916 -3.00 11.06 -42.13
N ARG A 917 -3.45 12.09 -42.87
CA ARG A 917 -2.56 13.19 -43.32
C ARG A 917 -1.97 13.96 -42.13
N THR A 918 -2.81 14.31 -41.16
CA THR A 918 -2.35 14.98 -39.94
C THR A 918 -1.37 14.10 -39.18
N GLN A 919 -1.61 12.79 -39.10
CA GLN A 919 -0.68 11.87 -38.45
C GLN A 919 0.69 11.82 -39.16
N GLN A 920 0.73 11.86 -40.48
CA GLN A 920 1.97 11.93 -41.23
C GLN A 920 2.76 13.19 -40.89
N GLN A 921 2.11 14.37 -40.85
CA GLN A 921 2.75 15.63 -40.45
C GLN A 921 3.28 15.58 -39.01
N VAL A 922 2.48 15.03 -38.08
CA VAL A 922 2.90 14.82 -36.68
C VAL A 922 4.11 13.90 -36.60
N ARG A 923 4.14 12.80 -37.36
CA ARG A 923 5.30 11.88 -37.42
C ARG A 923 6.54 12.59 -37.92
N GLN A 924 6.46 13.41 -39.01
CA GLN A 924 7.57 14.18 -39.52
C GLN A 924 8.14 15.15 -38.47
N LEU A 925 7.26 15.87 -37.76
CA LEU A 925 7.68 16.79 -36.70
C LEU A 925 8.34 16.06 -35.53
N ASN A 926 7.78 14.92 -35.11
CA ASN A 926 8.40 14.10 -34.06
C ASN A 926 9.78 13.55 -34.50
N SER A 927 9.96 13.16 -35.75
CA SER A 927 11.25 12.75 -36.30
C SER A 927 12.26 13.93 -36.30
N GLN A 928 11.83 15.14 -36.69
CA GLN A 928 12.66 16.33 -36.60
C GLN A 928 13.07 16.66 -35.17
N ILE A 929 12.16 16.54 -34.20
CA ILE A 929 12.45 16.71 -32.77
C ILE A 929 13.52 15.69 -32.34
N GLN A 930 13.39 14.46 -32.75
CA GLN A 930 14.35 13.38 -32.42
C GLN A 930 15.73 13.67 -33.04
N MET A 931 15.79 14.10 -34.30
CA MET A 931 17.05 14.48 -34.95
C MET A 931 17.74 15.65 -34.23
N VAL A 932 17.01 16.70 -33.85
CA VAL A 932 17.55 17.82 -33.06
C VAL A 932 18.14 17.36 -31.73
N GLN A 933 17.48 16.40 -31.07
CA GLN A 933 17.97 15.90 -29.79
C GLN A 933 19.24 15.06 -29.88
N LEU A 934 19.34 14.26 -30.92
CA LEU A 934 20.50 13.41 -31.18
C LEU A 934 21.67 14.15 -31.82
N HIS A 935 21.44 15.37 -32.29
CA HIS A 935 22.49 16.14 -32.95
C HIS A 935 23.62 16.49 -31.99
N THR A 936 24.83 16.04 -32.28
CA THR A 936 26.00 16.23 -31.42
C THR A 936 26.58 17.65 -31.45
N GLY A 937 26.43 18.39 -32.56
CA GLY A 937 26.99 19.73 -32.77
C GLY A 937 26.09 20.89 -32.34
N LEU A 938 24.91 20.66 -31.73
CA LEU A 938 24.05 21.71 -31.22
C LEU A 938 24.22 21.85 -29.72
N SER A 939 24.29 23.10 -29.24
CA SER A 939 24.29 23.39 -27.81
C SER A 939 22.95 23.01 -27.12
N ALA A 940 22.97 22.83 -25.82
CA ALA A 940 21.79 22.46 -25.01
C ALA A 940 20.65 23.50 -25.20
N GLU A 941 20.97 24.80 -25.27
CA GLU A 941 19.98 25.86 -25.44
C GLU A 941 19.39 25.88 -26.85
N GLU A 942 20.23 25.72 -27.89
CA GLU A 942 19.77 25.67 -29.28
C GLU A 942 18.85 24.47 -29.50
N LYS A 943 19.20 23.30 -28.95
CA LYS A 943 18.32 22.12 -28.97
C LYS A 943 16.97 22.44 -28.36
N ARG A 944 16.98 23.09 -27.20
CA ARG A 944 15.74 23.46 -26.49
C ARG A 944 14.87 24.38 -27.36
N HIS A 945 15.41 25.45 -27.87
CA HIS A 945 14.69 26.42 -28.70
C HIS A 945 14.10 25.79 -29.98
N ARG A 946 14.85 24.91 -30.64
CA ARG A 946 14.35 24.21 -31.83
C ARG A 946 13.24 23.24 -31.51
N ILE A 947 13.37 22.47 -30.39
CA ILE A 947 12.37 21.51 -29.95
C ILE A 947 11.07 22.22 -29.55
N ASP A 948 11.16 23.33 -28.82
CA ASP A 948 9.98 24.07 -28.38
C ASP A 948 9.18 24.64 -29.56
N ARG A 949 9.86 25.14 -30.59
CA ARG A 949 9.23 25.60 -31.85
C ARG A 949 8.56 24.44 -32.60
N LEU A 950 9.19 23.29 -32.68
CA LEU A 950 8.63 22.12 -33.35
C LEU A 950 7.41 21.56 -32.57
N LEU A 951 7.45 21.54 -31.24
CA LEU A 951 6.32 21.15 -30.37
C LEU A 951 5.14 22.11 -30.56
N ALA A 952 5.37 23.42 -30.55
CA ALA A 952 4.32 24.42 -30.78
C ALA A 952 3.66 24.23 -32.14
N ARG A 953 4.45 24.01 -33.19
CA ARG A 953 3.93 23.74 -34.57
C ARG A 953 3.11 22.45 -34.60
N ARG A 954 3.58 21.39 -33.97
CA ARG A 954 2.88 20.10 -33.88
C ARG A 954 1.53 20.26 -33.17
N ASN A 955 1.53 20.91 -32.00
CA ASN A 955 0.30 21.09 -31.21
C ASN A 955 -0.74 21.92 -31.98
N ARG A 956 -0.33 22.98 -32.68
CA ARG A 956 -1.20 23.80 -33.51
C ARG A 956 -1.83 22.99 -34.67
N ILE A 957 -1.06 22.14 -35.34
CA ILE A 957 -1.58 21.27 -36.41
C ILE A 957 -2.64 20.31 -35.87
N VAL A 958 -2.37 19.70 -34.73
CA VAL A 958 -3.30 18.76 -34.08
C VAL A 958 -4.56 19.47 -33.61
N GLN A 959 -4.45 20.63 -32.96
CA GLN A 959 -5.57 21.47 -32.53
C GLN A 959 -6.48 21.82 -33.70
N GLN A 960 -5.91 22.36 -34.79
CA GLN A 960 -6.68 22.72 -35.99
C GLN A 960 -7.37 21.51 -36.59
N ALA A 961 -6.75 20.33 -36.59
CA ALA A 961 -7.37 19.11 -37.10
C ALA A 961 -8.58 18.69 -36.25
N VAL A 962 -8.46 18.74 -34.94
CA VAL A 962 -9.54 18.37 -33.99
C VAL A 962 -10.71 19.36 -34.08
N ILE A 963 -10.42 20.67 -34.04
CA ILE A 963 -11.48 21.72 -34.16
C ILE A 963 -12.27 21.60 -35.47
N ARG A 964 -11.58 21.41 -36.59
CA ARG A 964 -12.26 21.23 -37.91
C ARG A 964 -13.11 19.96 -37.93
N MET A 965 -12.78 18.93 -37.21
CA MET A 965 -13.56 17.71 -37.12
C MET A 965 -14.77 17.87 -36.19
N HIS A 966 -14.68 18.58 -35.10
CA HIS A 966 -15.82 18.89 -34.24
C HIS A 966 -16.79 19.90 -34.89
N GLY A 967 -16.27 20.92 -35.55
CA GLY A 967 -17.11 21.92 -36.27
C GLY A 967 -17.83 21.40 -37.50
N GLY A 968 -17.38 20.29 -38.09
CA GLY A 968 -18.08 19.64 -39.22
C GLY A 968 -19.24 18.71 -38.80
N GLY A 969 -19.27 18.31 -37.52
CA GLY A 969 -20.34 17.45 -36.98
C GLY A 969 -21.63 18.20 -36.62
N SER A 970 -21.57 19.52 -36.38
CA SER A 970 -22.74 20.33 -36.00
C SER A 970 -23.59 20.84 -37.20
N ARG A 971 -23.13 20.57 -38.45
CA ARG A 971 -23.88 20.97 -39.67
C ARG A 971 -24.62 19.83 -40.38
N GLY A 972 -24.76 18.65 -39.79
CA GLY A 972 -25.30 17.46 -40.41
C GLY A 972 -26.11 16.57 -39.46
N GLY A 973 -26.80 17.12 -38.47
CA GLY A 973 -27.71 16.42 -37.59
C GLY A 973 -29.08 17.06 -37.66
#